data_d0bdfb8ddcde764163aa23456a84c10d
#
_entry.id   d0bdfb8ddcde764163aa23456a84c10d
#
_cell.length_a   1.000
_cell.length_b   1.000
_cell.length_c   1.000
_cell.angle_alpha   90.00
_cell.angle_beta   90.00
_cell.angle_gamma   90.00
#
_symmetry.space_group_name_H-M   'P 1'
#
loop_
_entity.id
_entity.type
_entity.pdbx_description
1 polymer ?
#
loop_
_entity_poly.entity_id
_entity_poly.type
_entity_poly.pdbx_seq_one_letter_code
_entity_poly.pdbx_strand_id
1 'polypeptide(L)'
;FKGFVTIADYFNSMLIIFQYNFEKPGAIYIVFGHKDFHRFLPNNEIRGLCFSSTLNSPSDIMFIKPKIFNALVFMLFKRITNIAVLIYIVTYILQPITTFGNPPFEEGVESQLLEIQRVDNSQPDLLETLLMVSKHWKPSLNLDQLKEEMEKLTLSVRKKLKGQDEPEDIIRILRTIIHDEAGYGYTDQVDERGVPINPEELFLHGLLDTRKGYCMNLSLIYLILGQKLGLPLYGVALPNHFFVRFEKGKLQINIETTEGGVSYPDSFYQKRFGAPENNKNSYFMKNLDARKTLGAYFSNVGMVYYQNQKPEKAVFYLGLSTTINPQSIDAQNNLANIYSELNKPKKAIKHYNLALKAEPGNTSTLFNLGLILQKTGDATQAINAFLQVVQIDSGFSPAHKVLANLYLQKNRLTSALLHLKALVRIQPMNLQNHLNIASTYSKMGQPQLAIETLKKVQNQFSENSEIHAGLAEAYYRLEDFQQSIVQYRFLIDQDPTRLRNYIQLGWTYYRLQDLPMAEAWTLRGMKKSNGTSRITALAQMNLGFYSLLQKKYDPARKWYEKVLSENPPQIAQGMIQDIEEVPVSYSRRADLQFFKGWIYFKSHQHGKSQHSLQTYLQLETKGLFSEEARNLLKIMTLGNGKTKGINFQIKKTALEQEADMALIASGFFIMGSNRSLEDEAPEHRVYLDAYWMDKYEVSASKFAEFLNAVDNVKGYYLDNKFGTLFFDGRFHPRPGLENYPVNNVTWRAATEYCKWRKKRLPTEAEWEKAARGTTAQTFPWGDSPPSETLARYFQTWTKEEKHHVMVPVQALK
;
A
#
# COMPACT_ATOMS: atom_id res chain seq x y z
N PHE A 1 5.28 -14.38 -15.34
CA PHE A 1 4.46 -13.93 -16.50
C PHE A 1 5.32 -13.01 -17.35
N LYS A 2 5.61 -13.42 -18.56
CA LYS A 2 6.24 -12.59 -19.59
C LYS A 2 5.14 -11.77 -20.27
N GLY A 3 5.04 -10.49 -19.94
CA GLY A 3 4.12 -9.58 -20.62
C GLY A 3 4.81 -9.00 -21.86
N PHE A 4 4.27 -9.26 -23.04
CA PHE A 4 4.65 -8.58 -24.27
C PHE A 4 3.68 -7.42 -24.49
N VAL A 5 4.19 -6.21 -24.64
CA VAL A 5 3.40 -5.08 -25.13
C VAL A 5 3.85 -4.83 -26.57
N THR A 6 2.98 -5.17 -27.51
CA THR A 6 3.19 -4.89 -28.93
C THR A 6 2.50 -3.58 -29.25
N ILE A 7 3.23 -2.56 -29.62
CA ILE A 7 2.67 -1.35 -30.24
C ILE A 7 2.82 -1.58 -31.75
N ALA A 8 1.78 -2.13 -32.34
CA ALA A 8 1.63 -2.20 -33.78
C ALA A 8 0.71 -1.06 -34.20
N ASP A 9 1.16 -0.32 -35.19
CA ASP A 9 0.50 0.69 -35.97
C ASP A 9 0.85 2.16 -35.66
N TYR A 10 1.74 2.66 -36.49
CA TYR A 10 1.66 3.90 -37.22
C TYR A 10 2.87 4.15 -38.14
N PHE A 11 3.80 3.18 -38.26
CA PHE A 11 4.86 3.24 -39.29
C PHE A 11 5.00 1.88 -39.94
N ASN A 12 4.62 1.77 -41.21
CA ASN A 12 4.92 0.60 -42.05
C ASN A 12 6.42 0.29 -42.00
N SER A 13 6.83 -0.80 -41.30
CA SER A 13 8.16 -1.39 -41.20
C SER A 13 8.99 -1.24 -39.93
N MET A 14 8.44 -0.79 -38.80
CA MET A 14 9.19 -0.74 -37.55
C MET A 14 8.50 -1.56 -36.43
N LEU A 15 9.07 -2.70 -36.07
CA LEU A 15 8.58 -3.53 -34.96
C LEU A 15 9.42 -3.19 -33.72
N ILE A 16 8.79 -2.54 -32.72
CA ILE A 16 9.42 -2.26 -31.40
C ILE A 16 8.82 -3.25 -30.40
N ILE A 17 9.65 -4.15 -29.87
CA ILE A 17 9.24 -5.11 -28.84
C ILE A 17 9.85 -4.66 -27.51
N PHE A 18 9.01 -4.34 -26.52
CA PHE A 18 9.43 -4.10 -25.15
C PHE A 18 9.31 -5.40 -24.36
N GLN A 19 10.43 -5.90 -23.85
CA GLN A 19 10.42 -7.03 -22.92
C GLN A 19 10.78 -6.52 -21.52
N TYR A 20 9.83 -6.61 -20.59
CA TYR A 20 10.03 -6.26 -19.19
C TYR A 20 10.36 -7.53 -18.39
N ASN A 21 11.55 -7.57 -17.80
CA ASN A 21 11.93 -8.67 -16.91
C ASN A 21 11.89 -8.18 -15.46
N PHE A 22 10.95 -8.70 -14.67
CA PHE A 22 10.74 -8.31 -13.25
C PHE A 22 11.91 -8.72 -12.33
N GLU A 23 12.83 -9.56 -12.77
CA GLU A 23 13.98 -9.99 -11.96
C GLU A 23 15.18 -9.03 -12.00
N LYS A 24 15.19 -8.06 -12.92
CA LYS A 24 16.23 -7.01 -12.99
C LYS A 24 15.59 -5.67 -13.35
N PRO A 25 15.16 -4.86 -12.38
CA PRO A 25 14.62 -3.55 -12.65
C PRO A 25 15.70 -2.64 -13.25
N GLY A 26 15.44 -2.11 -14.44
CA GLY A 26 16.28 -1.11 -15.11
C GLY A 26 16.87 -1.50 -16.45
N ALA A 27 16.59 -2.68 -17.01
CA ALA A 27 17.01 -3.06 -18.35
C ALA A 27 15.82 -3.05 -19.32
N ILE A 28 15.84 -2.14 -20.28
CA ILE A 28 14.90 -2.09 -21.41
C ILE A 28 15.64 -2.56 -22.65
N TYR A 29 15.11 -3.55 -23.33
CA TYR A 29 15.66 -4.08 -24.59
C TYR A 29 14.83 -3.58 -25.77
N ILE A 30 15.49 -2.98 -26.76
CA ILE A 30 14.84 -2.52 -28.00
C ILE A 30 15.46 -3.30 -29.13
N VAL A 31 14.63 -4.00 -29.90
CA VAL A 31 15.07 -4.79 -31.08
C VAL A 31 14.68 -4.01 -32.35
N PHE A 32 15.67 -3.74 -33.20
CA PHE A 32 15.45 -3.09 -34.48
C PHE A 32 15.66 -4.09 -35.65
N GLY A 33 14.82 -4.03 -36.66
CA GLY A 33 15.04 -4.79 -37.91
C GLY A 33 16.17 -4.17 -38.73
N HIS A 34 17.03 -5.03 -39.29
CA HIS A 34 18.31 -4.66 -39.92
C HIS A 34 18.20 -3.68 -41.12
N LYS A 35 17.03 -3.50 -41.74
CA LYS A 35 16.90 -2.72 -42.98
C LYS A 35 16.66 -1.22 -42.78
N ASP A 36 16.36 -0.74 -41.60
CA ASP A 36 15.87 0.63 -41.40
C ASP A 36 16.83 1.56 -40.64
N PHE A 37 17.99 1.04 -40.21
CA PHE A 37 18.92 1.79 -39.35
C PHE A 37 19.60 2.97 -40.07
N HIS A 38 19.84 2.88 -41.37
CA HIS A 38 20.52 3.92 -42.18
C HIS A 38 19.62 5.12 -42.56
N ARG A 39 18.32 5.02 -42.38
CA ARG A 39 17.36 6.08 -42.78
C ARG A 39 17.18 7.21 -41.75
N PHE A 40 17.62 7.01 -40.50
CA PHE A 40 17.25 7.91 -39.38
C PHE A 40 18.41 8.74 -38.80
N LEU A 41 19.68 8.52 -39.20
CA LEU A 41 20.82 9.31 -38.68
C LEU A 41 21.63 9.90 -39.83
N PRO A 42 22.01 11.20 -39.78
CA PRO A 42 22.90 11.78 -40.80
C PRO A 42 24.32 11.20 -40.68
N ASN A 43 25.00 10.99 -41.80
CA ASN A 43 26.31 10.34 -41.92
C ASN A 43 27.48 10.88 -41.08
N ASN A 44 27.32 12.03 -40.43
CA ASN A 44 28.37 12.64 -39.60
C ASN A 44 28.36 12.26 -38.13
N GLU A 45 27.30 11.59 -37.60
CA GLU A 45 27.20 11.21 -36.19
C GLU A 45 27.61 9.74 -35.90
N ILE A 46 27.92 8.96 -36.94
CA ILE A 46 28.25 7.53 -36.86
C ILE A 46 29.73 7.30 -36.45
N ARG A 47 30.59 8.29 -36.52
CA ARG A 47 32.06 8.14 -36.27
C ARG A 47 32.44 7.92 -34.78
N GLY A 48 31.51 7.94 -33.85
CA GLY A 48 31.75 7.71 -32.40
C GLY A 48 31.28 6.37 -31.86
N LEU A 49 30.69 5.49 -32.70
CA LEU A 49 30.18 4.21 -32.25
C LEU A 49 31.21 3.09 -32.56
N CYS A 50 31.86 2.56 -31.51
CA CYS A 50 32.73 1.39 -31.65
C CYS A 50 31.88 0.14 -31.91
N PHE A 51 31.96 -0.41 -33.11
CA PHE A 51 31.41 -1.72 -33.48
C PHE A 51 32.41 -2.81 -33.13
N SER A 52 32.02 -3.83 -32.39
CA SER A 52 32.79 -5.07 -32.26
C SER A 52 32.51 -5.95 -33.50
N SER A 53 33.54 -6.32 -34.21
CA SER A 53 33.50 -6.96 -35.54
C SER A 53 33.41 -8.48 -35.44
N THR A 54 32.39 -9.07 -34.79
CA THR A 54 32.12 -10.51 -34.90
C THR A 54 30.64 -10.79 -34.74
N LEU A 55 29.89 -10.61 -35.82
CA LEU A 55 28.46 -10.96 -35.86
C LEU A 55 28.10 -11.54 -37.22
N ASN A 56 27.76 -12.83 -37.27
CA ASN A 56 27.49 -13.62 -38.48
C ASN A 56 26.11 -14.28 -38.48
N SER A 57 25.06 -13.67 -37.86
CA SER A 57 23.71 -14.22 -37.97
C SER A 57 22.59 -13.15 -37.90
N PRO A 58 21.40 -13.39 -38.48
CA PRO A 58 20.30 -12.40 -38.56
C PRO A 58 19.53 -12.08 -37.27
N SER A 59 19.98 -12.60 -36.14
CA SER A 59 19.31 -12.50 -34.83
C SER A 59 20.11 -11.74 -33.74
N ASP A 60 21.03 -10.88 -34.14
CA ASP A 60 21.98 -10.30 -33.22
C ASP A 60 21.42 -9.11 -32.43
N ILE A 61 21.54 -9.18 -31.10
CA ILE A 61 21.04 -8.20 -30.11
C ILE A 61 22.12 -7.15 -29.84
N MET A 62 21.81 -5.87 -30.07
CA MET A 62 22.73 -4.76 -29.87
C MET A 62 22.53 -4.10 -28.51
N PHE A 63 23.57 -3.99 -27.68
CA PHE A 63 23.56 -3.32 -26.40
C PHE A 63 24.00 -1.85 -26.52
N ILE A 64 23.14 -0.92 -26.09
CA ILE A 64 23.47 0.51 -26.07
C ILE A 64 23.79 0.93 -24.62
N LYS A 65 24.94 1.62 -24.41
CA LYS A 65 25.30 2.12 -23.07
C LYS A 65 24.27 3.16 -22.55
N PRO A 66 23.94 3.16 -21.25
CA PRO A 66 22.87 4.00 -20.68
C PRO A 66 23.00 5.51 -20.95
N LYS A 67 24.21 6.05 -21.09
CA LYS A 67 24.44 7.48 -21.41
C LYS A 67 24.04 7.84 -22.85
N ILE A 68 24.23 6.93 -23.81
CA ILE A 68 23.86 7.14 -25.21
C ILE A 68 22.36 6.96 -25.38
N PHE A 69 21.77 6.02 -24.66
CA PHE A 69 20.34 5.79 -24.61
C PHE A 69 19.57 7.02 -24.12
N ASN A 70 20.00 7.63 -23.00
CA ASN A 70 19.34 8.82 -22.47
C ASN A 70 19.43 10.03 -23.42
N ALA A 71 20.53 10.17 -24.17
CA ALA A 71 20.66 11.22 -25.19
C ALA A 71 19.74 10.96 -26.40
N LEU A 72 19.61 9.70 -26.83
CA LEU A 72 18.69 9.31 -27.92
C LEU A 72 17.22 9.47 -27.52
N VAL A 73 16.86 9.08 -26.32
CA VAL A 73 15.51 9.23 -25.77
C VAL A 73 15.16 10.72 -25.62
N PHE A 74 16.10 11.54 -25.15
CA PHE A 74 15.89 12.98 -25.02
C PHE A 74 15.73 13.68 -26.39
N MET A 75 16.49 13.28 -27.42
CA MET A 75 16.33 13.78 -28.78
C MET A 75 15.04 13.29 -29.44
N LEU A 76 14.64 12.05 -29.23
CA LEU A 76 13.35 11.51 -29.68
C LEU A 76 12.17 12.20 -28.97
N PHE A 77 12.24 12.42 -27.68
CA PHE A 77 11.21 13.15 -26.92
C PHE A 77 11.09 14.60 -27.40
N LYS A 78 12.20 15.28 -27.68
CA LYS A 78 12.21 16.66 -28.19
C LYS A 78 11.65 16.75 -29.63
N ARG A 79 11.80 15.72 -30.47
CA ARG A 79 11.17 15.65 -31.80
C ARG A 79 9.70 15.25 -31.74
N ILE A 80 9.33 14.29 -30.87
CA ILE A 80 7.93 13.86 -30.68
C ILE A 80 7.10 14.97 -30.05
N THR A 81 7.62 15.74 -29.09
CA THR A 81 6.90 16.90 -28.52
C THR A 81 6.71 18.01 -29.55
N ASN A 82 7.68 18.27 -30.42
CA ASN A 82 7.51 19.26 -31.50
C ASN A 82 6.52 18.79 -32.58
N ILE A 83 6.49 17.50 -32.91
CA ILE A 83 5.51 16.92 -33.84
C ILE A 83 4.13 16.81 -33.20
N ALA A 84 4.01 16.44 -31.93
CA ALA A 84 2.75 16.41 -31.19
C ALA A 84 2.16 17.82 -31.00
N VAL A 85 2.98 18.82 -30.74
CA VAL A 85 2.56 20.23 -30.68
C VAL A 85 2.16 20.74 -32.06
N LEU A 86 2.87 20.36 -33.13
CA LEU A 86 2.51 20.72 -34.51
C LEU A 86 1.22 20.02 -34.96
N ILE A 87 1.03 18.75 -34.63
CA ILE A 87 -0.22 18.00 -34.88
C ILE A 87 -1.35 18.60 -34.04
N TYR A 88 -1.12 18.99 -32.77
CA TYR A 88 -2.11 19.64 -31.93
C TYR A 88 -2.51 21.02 -32.47
N ILE A 89 -1.57 21.82 -32.99
CA ILE A 89 -1.81 23.09 -33.62
C ILE A 89 -2.52 22.91 -34.96
N VAL A 90 -2.14 21.97 -35.78
CA VAL A 90 -2.77 21.66 -37.06
C VAL A 90 -4.16 21.06 -36.90
N THR A 91 -4.37 20.20 -35.92
CA THR A 91 -5.71 19.69 -35.59
C THR A 91 -6.60 20.74 -34.94
N TYR A 92 -6.05 21.70 -34.18
CA TYR A 92 -6.83 22.80 -33.57
C TYR A 92 -7.20 23.92 -34.57
N ILE A 93 -6.41 24.14 -35.66
CA ILE A 93 -6.64 25.15 -36.65
C ILE A 93 -7.47 24.65 -37.86
N LEU A 94 -7.51 23.34 -38.11
CA LEU A 94 -8.23 22.70 -39.21
C LEU A 94 -9.47 21.90 -38.81
N GLN A 95 -9.99 22.10 -37.59
CA GLN A 95 -11.32 21.57 -37.30
C GLN A 95 -12.39 22.40 -38.01
N PRO A 96 -13.05 21.84 -39.05
CA PRO A 96 -14.45 22.12 -39.20
C PRO A 96 -15.13 21.51 -37.95
N ILE A 97 -16.02 22.26 -37.36
CA ILE A 97 -16.92 21.84 -36.30
C ILE A 97 -17.68 20.61 -36.79
N THR A 98 -17.10 19.43 -36.63
CA THR A 98 -17.84 18.19 -36.67
C THR A 98 -17.73 17.63 -35.28
N THR A 99 -18.75 17.84 -34.46
CA THR A 99 -19.13 17.00 -33.37
C THR A 99 -18.93 15.55 -33.79
N PHE A 100 -17.97 14.83 -33.18
CA PHE A 100 -18.03 13.38 -33.16
C PHE A 100 -19.26 13.02 -32.29
N GLY A 101 -20.44 13.18 -32.88
CA GLY A 101 -21.64 12.57 -32.38
C GLY A 101 -21.52 11.07 -32.59
N ASN A 102 -21.94 10.31 -31.61
CA ASN A 102 -22.35 8.93 -31.81
C ASN A 102 -23.24 8.89 -33.06
N PRO A 103 -23.20 7.83 -33.87
CA PRO A 103 -24.09 7.75 -35.01
C PRO A 103 -25.51 8.03 -34.55
N PRO A 104 -26.30 8.81 -35.26
CA PRO A 104 -27.61 9.35 -34.81
C PRO A 104 -28.60 8.28 -34.34
N PHE A 105 -28.30 7.03 -34.62
CA PHE A 105 -29.07 5.86 -34.17
C PHE A 105 -28.81 5.44 -32.70
N GLU A 106 -27.55 5.51 -32.23
CA GLU A 106 -27.22 5.13 -30.82
C GLU A 106 -27.78 6.16 -29.81
N GLU A 107 -27.69 7.46 -30.13
CA GLU A 107 -28.29 8.52 -29.32
C GLU A 107 -29.83 8.40 -29.22
N GLY A 108 -30.47 7.94 -30.29
CA GLY A 108 -31.93 7.70 -30.29
C GLY A 108 -32.35 6.58 -29.36
N VAL A 109 -31.62 5.44 -29.34
CA VAL A 109 -31.93 4.29 -28.47
C VAL A 109 -31.67 4.63 -26.99
N GLU A 110 -30.53 5.23 -26.68
CA GLU A 110 -30.23 5.63 -25.30
C GLU A 110 -31.23 6.62 -24.75
N SER A 111 -31.68 7.62 -25.56
CA SER A 111 -32.73 8.58 -25.17
C SER A 111 -34.07 7.88 -24.83
N GLN A 112 -34.47 6.91 -25.66
CA GLN A 112 -35.71 6.13 -25.39
C GLN A 112 -35.57 5.27 -24.13
N LEU A 113 -34.42 4.65 -23.91
CA LEU A 113 -34.18 3.87 -22.69
C LEU A 113 -34.14 4.76 -21.44
N LEU A 114 -33.64 5.99 -21.55
CA LEU A 114 -33.69 6.97 -20.46
C LEU A 114 -35.12 7.41 -20.11
N GLU A 115 -36.05 7.40 -21.04
CA GLU A 115 -37.44 7.72 -20.78
C GLU A 115 -38.10 6.71 -19.85
N ILE A 116 -37.69 5.45 -19.88
CA ILE A 116 -38.20 4.39 -18.97
C ILE A 116 -38.00 4.77 -17.48
N GLN A 117 -36.99 5.61 -17.19
CA GLN A 117 -36.78 6.13 -15.82
C GLN A 117 -37.76 7.24 -15.43
N ARG A 118 -38.27 8.00 -16.41
CA ARG A 118 -39.00 9.25 -16.18
C ARG A 118 -40.53 9.07 -16.09
N VAL A 119 -41.07 7.93 -16.55
CA VAL A 119 -42.49 7.81 -16.73
C VAL A 119 -43.22 7.55 -15.40
N ASP A 120 -44.14 8.45 -15.08
CA ASP A 120 -45.11 8.27 -14.03
C ASP A 120 -46.20 7.24 -14.46
N ASN A 121 -46.50 6.28 -13.60
CA ASN A 121 -47.64 5.34 -13.61
C ASN A 121 -47.86 4.39 -14.80
N SER A 122 -47.30 4.56 -15.99
CA SER A 122 -47.39 3.58 -17.07
C SER A 122 -46.32 2.51 -16.97
N GLN A 123 -46.72 1.23 -17.08
CA GLN A 123 -45.74 0.14 -17.14
C GLN A 123 -45.14 0.11 -18.55
N PRO A 124 -43.79 0.02 -18.66
CA PRO A 124 -43.12 -0.09 -19.95
C PRO A 124 -43.50 -1.38 -20.67
N ASP A 125 -43.57 -1.34 -21.99
CA ASP A 125 -43.71 -2.52 -22.82
C ASP A 125 -42.40 -3.33 -22.78
N LEU A 126 -42.48 -4.54 -22.22
CA LEU A 126 -41.29 -5.41 -22.06
C LEU A 126 -40.72 -5.80 -23.41
N LEU A 127 -41.60 -6.21 -24.39
CA LEU A 127 -41.14 -6.66 -25.68
C LEU A 127 -40.38 -5.53 -26.44
N GLU A 128 -41.00 -4.34 -26.54
CA GLU A 128 -40.42 -3.22 -27.24
C GLU A 128 -39.09 -2.80 -26.60
N THR A 129 -39.04 -2.77 -25.26
CA THR A 129 -37.80 -2.43 -24.55
C THR A 129 -36.68 -3.45 -24.78
N LEU A 130 -37.00 -4.75 -24.74
CA LEU A 130 -35.97 -5.80 -24.98
C LEU A 130 -35.51 -5.83 -26.43
N LEU A 131 -36.37 -5.51 -27.38
CA LEU A 131 -35.98 -5.32 -28.78
C LEU A 131 -35.03 -4.12 -28.96
N MET A 132 -35.31 -3.00 -28.31
CA MET A 132 -34.41 -1.85 -28.31
C MET A 132 -33.04 -2.20 -27.73
N VAL A 133 -32.97 -2.90 -26.61
CA VAL A 133 -31.71 -3.36 -26.00
C VAL A 133 -30.97 -4.32 -26.93
N SER A 134 -31.67 -5.28 -27.57
CA SER A 134 -31.11 -6.19 -28.56
C SER A 134 -30.52 -5.41 -29.76
N LYS A 135 -31.23 -4.42 -30.25
CA LYS A 135 -30.80 -3.53 -31.35
C LYS A 135 -29.57 -2.70 -30.97
N HIS A 136 -29.52 -2.22 -29.70
CA HIS A 136 -28.37 -1.49 -29.18
C HIS A 136 -27.10 -2.36 -29.08
N TRP A 137 -27.27 -3.66 -28.78
CA TRP A 137 -26.19 -4.64 -28.81
C TRP A 137 -25.73 -4.96 -30.24
N LYS A 138 -26.70 -5.27 -31.14
CA LYS A 138 -26.49 -5.68 -32.52
C LYS A 138 -27.32 -4.82 -33.48
N PRO A 139 -26.78 -3.70 -33.97
CA PRO A 139 -27.50 -2.73 -34.80
C PRO A 139 -28.08 -3.27 -36.12
N SER A 140 -27.58 -4.41 -36.61
CA SER A 140 -28.04 -5.03 -37.85
C SER A 140 -29.32 -5.86 -37.71
N LEU A 141 -29.84 -6.02 -36.48
CA LEU A 141 -31.06 -6.87 -36.25
C LEU A 141 -32.29 -6.37 -36.98
N ASN A 142 -33.05 -7.30 -37.56
CA ASN A 142 -34.39 -7.09 -38.05
C ASN A 142 -35.40 -7.26 -36.90
N LEU A 143 -35.89 -6.17 -36.36
CA LEU A 143 -36.82 -6.20 -35.24
C LEU A 143 -38.21 -6.75 -35.61
N ASP A 144 -38.65 -6.56 -36.85
CA ASP A 144 -39.99 -7.04 -37.28
C ASP A 144 -40.07 -8.56 -37.27
N GLN A 145 -39.02 -9.24 -37.68
CA GLN A 145 -38.89 -10.69 -37.61
C GLN A 145 -39.00 -11.21 -36.16
N LEU A 146 -38.33 -10.56 -35.23
CA LEU A 146 -38.36 -10.92 -33.81
C LEU A 146 -39.75 -10.66 -33.19
N LYS A 147 -40.40 -9.56 -33.60
CA LYS A 147 -41.76 -9.25 -33.18
C LYS A 147 -42.76 -10.32 -33.69
N GLU A 148 -42.67 -10.70 -34.96
CA GLU A 148 -43.48 -11.73 -35.57
C GLU A 148 -43.34 -13.07 -34.83
N GLU A 149 -42.13 -13.44 -34.47
CA GLU A 149 -41.88 -14.69 -33.72
C GLU A 149 -42.54 -14.67 -32.33
N MET A 150 -42.39 -13.57 -31.59
CA MET A 150 -43.06 -13.39 -30.28
C MET A 150 -44.59 -13.34 -30.42
N GLU A 151 -45.09 -12.77 -31.50
CA GLU A 151 -46.53 -12.74 -31.74
C GLU A 151 -47.10 -14.15 -32.06
N LYS A 152 -46.37 -14.96 -32.86
CA LYS A 152 -46.73 -16.38 -33.10
C LYS A 152 -46.81 -17.17 -31.79
N LEU A 153 -45.81 -16.95 -30.90
CA LEU A 153 -45.79 -17.58 -29.58
C LEU A 153 -46.98 -17.12 -28.74
N THR A 154 -47.30 -15.81 -28.74
CA THR A 154 -48.42 -15.20 -28.03
C THR A 154 -49.76 -15.76 -28.51
N LEU A 155 -49.94 -15.88 -29.83
CA LEU A 155 -51.14 -16.44 -30.43
C LEU A 155 -51.34 -17.93 -30.08
N SER A 156 -50.24 -18.70 -30.05
CA SER A 156 -50.28 -20.12 -29.65
C SER A 156 -50.76 -20.26 -28.19
N VAL A 157 -50.25 -19.45 -27.28
CA VAL A 157 -50.68 -19.42 -25.87
C VAL A 157 -52.14 -18.98 -25.77
N ARG A 158 -52.50 -17.86 -26.42
CA ARG A 158 -53.89 -17.32 -26.40
C ARG A 158 -54.89 -18.35 -26.86
N LYS A 159 -54.60 -19.14 -27.92
CA LYS A 159 -55.46 -20.18 -28.43
C LYS A 159 -55.74 -21.29 -27.42
N LYS A 160 -54.70 -21.73 -26.68
CA LYS A 160 -54.80 -22.81 -25.70
C LYS A 160 -55.38 -22.32 -24.35
N LEU A 161 -55.24 -21.06 -24.01
CA LEU A 161 -55.80 -20.44 -22.83
C LEU A 161 -57.33 -20.21 -22.93
N LYS A 162 -57.91 -20.32 -24.15
CA LYS A 162 -59.31 -20.04 -24.35
C LYS A 162 -60.20 -20.96 -23.50
N GLY A 163 -60.89 -20.36 -22.51
CA GLY A 163 -61.78 -21.11 -21.57
C GLY A 163 -60.99 -21.77 -20.40
N GLN A 164 -59.75 -21.41 -20.17
CA GLN A 164 -58.96 -21.90 -19.03
C GLN A 164 -58.64 -20.70 -18.08
N ASP A 165 -59.28 -20.74 -16.89
CA ASP A 165 -59.14 -19.68 -15.88
C ASP A 165 -58.44 -20.13 -14.61
N GLU A 166 -58.21 -21.46 -14.47
CA GLU A 166 -57.51 -22.04 -13.32
C GLU A 166 -56.01 -21.79 -13.41
N PRO A 167 -55.38 -21.31 -12.34
CA PRO A 167 -53.94 -20.94 -12.31
C PRO A 167 -53.01 -22.07 -12.73
N GLU A 168 -53.26 -23.29 -12.27
CA GLU A 168 -52.42 -24.47 -12.57
C GLU A 168 -52.49 -24.82 -14.05
N ASP A 169 -53.68 -24.69 -14.69
CA ASP A 169 -53.82 -24.91 -16.13
C ASP A 169 -53.16 -23.83 -16.95
N ILE A 170 -53.23 -22.56 -16.54
CA ILE A 170 -52.54 -21.45 -17.16
C ILE A 170 -51.02 -21.71 -17.16
N ILE A 171 -50.47 -22.07 -16.00
CA ILE A 171 -49.03 -22.34 -15.86
C ILE A 171 -48.62 -23.56 -16.69
N ARG A 172 -49.39 -24.63 -16.66
CA ARG A 172 -49.15 -25.84 -17.46
C ARG A 172 -49.17 -25.52 -18.96
N ILE A 173 -50.10 -24.70 -19.45
CA ILE A 173 -50.17 -24.28 -20.85
C ILE A 173 -48.90 -23.44 -21.22
N LEU A 174 -48.53 -22.46 -20.40
CA LEU A 174 -47.31 -21.64 -20.61
C LEU A 174 -46.08 -22.55 -20.68
N ARG A 175 -45.92 -23.43 -19.71
CA ARG A 175 -44.83 -24.40 -19.65
C ARG A 175 -44.75 -25.24 -20.92
N THR A 176 -45.87 -25.89 -21.29
CA THR A 176 -45.92 -26.78 -22.47
C THR A 176 -45.56 -26.02 -23.74
N ILE A 177 -46.10 -24.82 -23.94
CA ILE A 177 -45.84 -24.07 -25.17
C ILE A 177 -44.38 -23.55 -25.20
N ILE A 178 -43.87 -23.01 -24.09
CA ILE A 178 -42.54 -22.41 -24.05
C ILE A 178 -41.46 -23.49 -24.09
N HIS A 179 -41.56 -24.52 -23.26
CA HIS A 179 -40.49 -25.50 -23.11
C HIS A 179 -40.65 -26.73 -24.05
N ASP A 180 -41.88 -27.33 -24.06
CA ASP A 180 -42.03 -28.60 -24.77
C ASP A 180 -42.25 -28.38 -26.28
N GLU A 181 -43.03 -27.36 -26.70
CA GLU A 181 -43.33 -27.11 -28.10
C GLU A 181 -42.39 -26.17 -28.80
N ALA A 182 -42.01 -25.04 -28.15
CA ALA A 182 -41.08 -24.05 -28.74
C ALA A 182 -39.63 -24.36 -28.40
N GLY A 183 -39.33 -25.26 -27.45
CA GLY A 183 -38.00 -25.76 -27.15
C GLY A 183 -37.08 -24.81 -26.37
N TYR A 184 -37.66 -23.78 -25.72
CA TYR A 184 -36.85 -22.87 -24.89
C TYR A 184 -36.36 -23.57 -23.62
N GLY A 185 -35.05 -23.45 -23.33
CA GLY A 185 -34.47 -24.10 -22.17
C GLY A 185 -33.22 -23.37 -21.67
N TYR A 186 -32.75 -23.81 -20.52
CA TYR A 186 -31.57 -23.26 -19.91
C TYR A 186 -30.31 -23.62 -20.71
N THR A 187 -29.35 -22.68 -20.81
CA THR A 187 -28.06 -22.95 -21.43
C THR A 187 -27.11 -23.55 -20.41
N ASP A 188 -26.35 -24.58 -20.81
CA ASP A 188 -25.25 -25.20 -20.05
C ASP A 188 -23.88 -24.65 -20.44
N GLN A 189 -23.86 -23.76 -21.45
CA GLN A 189 -22.66 -23.14 -22.00
C GLN A 189 -22.21 -21.95 -21.11
N VAL A 190 -21.67 -22.27 -19.93
CA VAL A 190 -21.18 -21.28 -18.97
C VAL A 190 -19.72 -21.52 -18.64
N ASP A 191 -18.99 -20.44 -18.29
CA ASP A 191 -17.61 -20.52 -17.80
C ASP A 191 -17.59 -21.06 -16.34
N GLU A 192 -16.38 -21.22 -15.77
CA GLU A 192 -16.15 -21.69 -14.40
C GLU A 192 -16.88 -20.84 -13.32
N ARG A 193 -17.30 -19.63 -13.67
CA ARG A 193 -18.01 -18.69 -12.79
C ARG A 193 -19.53 -18.70 -13.03
N GLY A 194 -20.02 -19.54 -13.94
CA GLY A 194 -21.42 -19.56 -14.32
C GLY A 194 -21.83 -18.43 -15.27
N VAL A 195 -20.85 -17.75 -15.90
CA VAL A 195 -21.10 -16.67 -16.86
C VAL A 195 -21.27 -17.26 -18.27
N PRO A 196 -22.23 -16.75 -19.06
CA PRO A 196 -22.43 -17.18 -20.45
C PRO A 196 -21.18 -17.13 -21.31
N ILE A 197 -20.88 -18.21 -22.00
CA ILE A 197 -19.84 -18.22 -23.02
C ILE A 197 -20.29 -17.40 -24.23
N ASN A 198 -21.58 -17.56 -24.63
CA ASN A 198 -22.17 -16.72 -25.67
C ASN A 198 -22.97 -15.55 -25.05
N PRO A 199 -22.46 -14.32 -25.09
CA PRO A 199 -23.13 -13.16 -24.50
C PRO A 199 -24.46 -12.81 -25.18
N GLU A 200 -24.68 -13.23 -26.45
CA GLU A 200 -25.91 -12.96 -27.17
C GLU A 200 -27.12 -13.70 -26.54
N GLU A 201 -26.91 -14.84 -25.87
CA GLU A 201 -27.95 -15.60 -25.18
C GLU A 201 -28.59 -14.86 -23.98
N LEU A 202 -28.03 -13.75 -23.54
CA LEU A 202 -28.69 -12.88 -22.56
C LEU A 202 -29.74 -11.97 -23.20
N PHE A 203 -29.58 -11.66 -24.50
CA PHE A 203 -30.50 -10.78 -25.21
C PHE A 203 -31.68 -11.55 -25.82
N LEU A 204 -32.80 -10.84 -26.06
CA LEU A 204 -34.00 -11.46 -26.61
C LEU A 204 -33.73 -12.12 -27.98
N HIS A 205 -32.99 -11.46 -28.85
CA HIS A 205 -32.63 -12.00 -30.17
C HIS A 205 -31.86 -13.33 -30.07
N GLY A 206 -30.87 -13.40 -29.20
CA GLY A 206 -30.06 -14.62 -29.05
C GLY A 206 -30.86 -15.77 -28.45
N LEU A 207 -31.75 -15.46 -27.47
CA LEU A 207 -32.67 -16.44 -26.94
C LEU A 207 -33.66 -16.97 -27.98
N LEU A 208 -34.22 -16.10 -28.83
CA LEU A 208 -35.12 -16.52 -29.91
C LEU A 208 -34.40 -17.37 -30.96
N ASP A 209 -33.13 -17.03 -31.28
CA ASP A 209 -32.30 -17.73 -32.29
C ASP A 209 -31.89 -19.12 -31.83
N THR A 210 -31.32 -19.20 -30.60
CA THR A 210 -30.74 -20.45 -30.07
C THR A 210 -31.68 -21.34 -29.31
N ARG A 211 -32.82 -20.82 -28.89
CA ARG A 211 -33.76 -21.44 -27.92
C ARG A 211 -33.11 -21.71 -26.55
N LYS A 212 -31.97 -21.16 -26.30
CA LYS A 212 -31.17 -21.30 -25.06
C LYS A 212 -31.01 -19.95 -24.40
N GLY A 213 -31.11 -19.95 -23.09
CA GLY A 213 -30.99 -18.72 -22.33
C GLY A 213 -30.77 -18.94 -20.84
N TYR A 214 -30.73 -17.85 -20.12
CA TYR A 214 -30.47 -17.80 -18.66
C TYR A 214 -31.78 -17.62 -17.90
N CYS A 215 -31.68 -17.72 -16.56
CA CYS A 215 -32.82 -17.51 -15.68
C CYS A 215 -33.57 -16.19 -15.99
N MET A 216 -32.84 -15.10 -16.26
CA MET A 216 -33.44 -13.79 -16.52
C MET A 216 -34.22 -13.76 -17.84
N ASN A 217 -33.60 -14.09 -18.97
CA ASN A 217 -34.29 -13.94 -20.27
C ASN A 217 -35.26 -15.04 -20.55
N LEU A 218 -35.10 -16.25 -20.00
CA LEU A 218 -36.18 -17.27 -20.00
C LEU A 218 -37.42 -16.77 -19.23
N SER A 219 -37.20 -16.14 -18.07
CA SER A 219 -38.27 -15.52 -17.29
C SER A 219 -38.96 -14.37 -18.05
N LEU A 220 -38.17 -13.59 -18.82
CA LEU A 220 -38.70 -12.48 -19.62
C LEU A 220 -39.67 -12.96 -20.70
N ILE A 221 -39.53 -14.16 -21.29
CA ILE A 221 -40.53 -14.72 -22.20
C ILE A 221 -41.89 -14.88 -21.47
N TYR A 222 -41.90 -15.47 -20.28
CA TYR A 222 -43.12 -15.61 -19.47
C TYR A 222 -43.74 -14.24 -19.16
N LEU A 223 -42.93 -13.26 -18.79
CA LEU A 223 -43.38 -11.92 -18.41
C LEU A 223 -43.91 -11.12 -19.62
N ILE A 224 -43.27 -11.26 -20.81
CA ILE A 224 -43.79 -10.67 -22.06
C ILE A 224 -45.16 -11.27 -22.39
N LEU A 225 -45.32 -12.62 -22.34
CA LEU A 225 -46.57 -13.30 -22.56
C LEU A 225 -47.62 -12.89 -21.51
N GLY A 226 -47.18 -12.78 -20.25
CA GLY A 226 -48.02 -12.27 -19.16
C GLY A 226 -48.56 -10.89 -19.43
N GLN A 227 -47.72 -9.95 -19.83
CA GLN A 227 -48.11 -8.59 -20.17
C GLN A 227 -49.07 -8.55 -21.38
N LYS A 228 -48.75 -9.28 -22.47
CA LYS A 228 -49.58 -9.32 -23.68
C LYS A 228 -50.92 -10.00 -23.50
N LEU A 229 -51.04 -10.93 -22.56
CA LEU A 229 -52.24 -11.71 -22.31
C LEU A 229 -53.01 -11.30 -21.06
N GLY A 230 -52.50 -10.29 -20.32
CA GLY A 230 -53.10 -9.80 -19.08
C GLY A 230 -53.06 -10.82 -17.93
N LEU A 231 -52.02 -11.70 -17.92
CA LEU A 231 -51.84 -12.70 -16.85
C LEU A 231 -51.04 -12.07 -15.68
N PRO A 232 -51.35 -12.37 -14.43
CA PRO A 232 -50.73 -11.81 -13.26
C PRO A 232 -49.37 -12.48 -12.96
N LEU A 233 -48.43 -12.28 -13.87
CA LEU A 233 -47.06 -12.80 -13.78
C LEU A 233 -46.08 -11.68 -13.38
N TYR A 234 -45.26 -11.98 -12.40
CA TYR A 234 -44.27 -11.04 -11.83
C TYR A 234 -42.90 -11.68 -11.86
N GLY A 235 -41.88 -10.87 -12.11
CA GLY A 235 -40.50 -11.28 -11.92
C GLY A 235 -40.15 -11.30 -10.43
N VAL A 236 -39.32 -12.25 -10.02
CA VAL A 236 -38.80 -12.33 -8.65
C VAL A 236 -37.27 -12.46 -8.70
N ALA A 237 -36.59 -11.50 -8.11
CA ALA A 237 -35.13 -11.51 -8.03
C ALA A 237 -34.62 -12.21 -6.76
N LEU A 238 -33.47 -12.87 -6.90
CA LEU A 238 -32.68 -13.51 -5.84
C LEU A 238 -31.22 -13.19 -6.02
N PRO A 239 -30.36 -13.41 -5.04
CA PRO A 239 -28.90 -13.36 -5.27
C PRO A 239 -28.53 -14.34 -6.40
N ASN A 240 -27.97 -13.82 -7.49
CA ASN A 240 -27.53 -14.58 -8.68
C ASN A 240 -28.62 -15.45 -9.36
N HIS A 241 -29.90 -15.18 -9.11
CA HIS A 241 -30.98 -15.93 -9.73
C HIS A 241 -32.24 -15.08 -9.97
N PHE A 242 -33.08 -15.51 -10.91
CA PHE A 242 -34.32 -14.85 -11.25
C PHE A 242 -35.36 -15.90 -11.71
N PHE A 243 -36.61 -15.78 -11.22
CA PHE A 243 -37.69 -16.66 -11.58
C PHE A 243 -39.00 -15.88 -11.75
N VAL A 244 -40.08 -16.54 -12.16
CA VAL A 244 -41.39 -15.93 -12.34
C VAL A 244 -42.34 -16.39 -11.24
N ARG A 245 -43.22 -15.49 -10.80
CA ARG A 245 -44.30 -15.80 -9.88
C ARG A 245 -45.65 -15.46 -10.50
N PHE A 246 -46.55 -16.41 -10.51
CA PHE A 246 -47.97 -16.16 -10.75
C PHE A 246 -48.64 -15.81 -9.42
N GLU A 247 -49.37 -14.68 -9.37
CA GLU A 247 -50.06 -14.26 -8.15
C GLU A 247 -51.49 -13.78 -8.46
N LYS A 248 -52.51 -14.46 -7.91
CA LYS A 248 -53.91 -14.09 -8.04
C LYS A 248 -54.60 -14.18 -6.67
N GLY A 249 -54.86 -13.02 -6.08
CA GLY A 249 -55.40 -12.93 -4.72
C GLY A 249 -54.39 -13.42 -3.67
N LYS A 250 -54.69 -14.51 -2.96
CA LYS A 250 -53.79 -15.14 -1.98
C LYS A 250 -52.97 -16.29 -2.55
N LEU A 251 -53.27 -16.70 -3.78
CA LEU A 251 -52.53 -17.79 -4.41
C LEU A 251 -51.25 -17.26 -5.04
N GLN A 252 -50.12 -17.87 -4.66
CA GLN A 252 -48.79 -17.61 -5.23
C GLN A 252 -48.22 -18.94 -5.73
N ILE A 253 -47.84 -19.01 -7.00
CA ILE A 253 -47.18 -20.16 -7.61
C ILE A 253 -45.88 -19.67 -8.27
N ASN A 254 -44.74 -20.17 -7.80
CA ASN A 254 -43.45 -19.86 -8.40
C ASN A 254 -43.22 -20.76 -9.62
N ILE A 255 -42.55 -20.22 -10.63
CA ILE A 255 -42.29 -20.90 -11.90
C ILE A 255 -40.77 -20.84 -12.12
N GLU A 256 -40.10 -21.99 -11.96
CA GLU A 256 -38.66 -22.10 -12.19
C GLU A 256 -38.36 -22.28 -13.69
N THR A 257 -38.01 -21.19 -14.32
CA THR A 257 -37.87 -21.14 -15.79
C THR A 257 -36.67 -21.88 -16.31
N THR A 258 -35.65 -22.10 -15.47
CA THR A 258 -34.43 -22.85 -15.82
C THR A 258 -34.62 -24.37 -15.73
N GLU A 259 -35.62 -24.81 -15.01
CA GLU A 259 -35.96 -26.21 -14.86
C GLU A 259 -37.30 -26.56 -15.60
N GLY A 260 -37.54 -25.93 -16.75
CA GLY A 260 -38.68 -26.21 -17.59
C GLY A 260 -40.03 -25.77 -17.00
N GLY A 261 -40.07 -24.75 -16.16
CA GLY A 261 -41.26 -24.17 -15.58
C GLY A 261 -41.87 -24.97 -14.42
N VAL A 262 -41.10 -25.78 -13.72
CA VAL A 262 -41.47 -26.48 -12.50
C VAL A 262 -41.72 -25.50 -11.36
N SER A 263 -42.65 -25.84 -10.45
CA SER A 263 -42.98 -24.99 -9.30
C SER A 263 -42.31 -25.48 -8.03
N TYR A 264 -41.71 -24.54 -7.29
CA TYR A 264 -41.12 -24.79 -5.98
C TYR A 264 -41.63 -23.77 -4.96
N PRO A 265 -41.67 -24.12 -3.66
CA PRO A 265 -42.06 -23.20 -2.60
C PRO A 265 -40.98 -22.17 -2.34
N ASP A 266 -41.31 -21.02 -1.75
CA ASP A 266 -40.39 -19.95 -1.41
C ASP A 266 -39.18 -20.43 -0.57
N SER A 267 -39.42 -21.40 0.34
CA SER A 267 -38.37 -22.00 1.18
C SER A 267 -37.26 -22.72 0.38
N PHE A 268 -37.60 -23.26 -0.80
CA PHE A 268 -36.65 -23.87 -1.72
C PHE A 268 -35.64 -22.80 -2.21
N TYR A 269 -36.19 -21.68 -2.68
CA TYR A 269 -35.39 -20.58 -3.20
C TYR A 269 -34.51 -19.91 -2.12
N GLN A 270 -35.10 -19.70 -0.93
CA GLN A 270 -34.37 -19.14 0.22
C GLN A 270 -33.17 -20.01 0.60
N LYS A 271 -33.36 -21.32 0.70
CA LYS A 271 -32.31 -22.28 1.05
C LYS A 271 -31.27 -22.41 -0.04
N ARG A 272 -31.68 -22.46 -1.31
CA ARG A 272 -30.77 -22.70 -2.44
C ARG A 272 -29.93 -21.47 -2.81
N PHE A 273 -30.49 -20.27 -2.73
CA PHE A 273 -29.91 -19.02 -3.20
C PHE A 273 -29.56 -18.04 -2.05
N GLY A 274 -29.75 -18.44 -0.81
CA GLY A 274 -29.36 -17.63 0.35
C GLY A 274 -30.15 -16.32 0.51
N ALA A 275 -31.36 -16.26 0.05
CA ALA A 275 -32.18 -15.05 0.21
C ALA A 275 -32.52 -14.81 1.69
N PRO A 276 -32.39 -13.56 2.19
CA PRO A 276 -32.65 -13.24 3.58
C PRO A 276 -34.14 -13.45 3.94
N GLU A 277 -34.39 -14.24 4.98
CA GLU A 277 -35.76 -14.62 5.40
C GLU A 277 -36.66 -13.44 5.81
N ASN A 278 -36.08 -12.31 6.28
CA ASN A 278 -36.86 -11.22 6.89
C ASN A 278 -36.34 -9.80 6.60
N ASN A 279 -35.60 -9.59 5.51
CA ASN A 279 -35.10 -8.23 5.23
C ASN A 279 -36.18 -7.38 4.54
N LYS A 280 -36.95 -6.60 5.31
CA LYS A 280 -37.95 -5.66 4.80
C LYS A 280 -37.41 -4.66 3.76
N ASN A 281 -36.14 -4.39 3.79
CA ASN A 281 -35.45 -3.44 2.89
C ASN A 281 -34.89 -4.12 1.63
N SER A 282 -34.79 -5.45 1.58
CA SER A 282 -34.36 -6.18 0.39
C SER A 282 -35.44 -6.15 -0.69
N TYR A 283 -35.05 -6.04 -1.95
CA TYR A 283 -35.94 -6.23 -3.08
C TYR A 283 -36.04 -7.70 -3.51
N PHE A 284 -35.22 -8.57 -2.93
CA PHE A 284 -35.30 -10.02 -3.16
C PHE A 284 -36.60 -10.64 -2.64
N MET A 285 -37.04 -11.68 -3.31
CA MET A 285 -38.29 -12.43 -3.02
C MET A 285 -39.56 -11.60 -3.15
N LYS A 286 -39.51 -10.36 -3.66
CA LYS A 286 -40.63 -9.49 -3.91
C LYS A 286 -41.06 -9.56 -5.38
N ASN A 287 -42.38 -9.41 -5.62
CA ASN A 287 -42.88 -9.26 -6.96
C ASN A 287 -42.40 -7.96 -7.60
N LEU A 288 -41.76 -8.08 -8.73
CA LEU A 288 -41.28 -6.96 -9.54
C LEU A 288 -42.27 -6.70 -10.67
N ASP A 289 -42.74 -5.47 -10.78
CA ASP A 289 -43.43 -4.99 -11.96
C ASP A 289 -42.52 -4.94 -13.20
N ALA A 290 -43.07 -4.63 -14.37
CA ALA A 290 -42.33 -4.60 -15.62
C ALA A 290 -41.13 -3.67 -15.55
N ARG A 291 -41.26 -2.47 -14.94
CA ARG A 291 -40.19 -1.50 -14.78
C ARG A 291 -39.07 -2.03 -13.90
N LYS A 292 -39.40 -2.58 -12.73
CA LYS A 292 -38.37 -3.13 -11.81
C LYS A 292 -37.72 -4.38 -12.39
N THR A 293 -38.44 -5.17 -13.14
CA THR A 293 -37.89 -6.31 -13.92
C THR A 293 -36.86 -5.83 -14.94
N LEU A 294 -37.18 -4.78 -15.71
CA LEU A 294 -36.21 -4.16 -16.62
C LEU A 294 -34.99 -3.62 -15.87
N GLY A 295 -35.17 -3.03 -14.69
CA GLY A 295 -34.07 -2.62 -13.85
C GLY A 295 -33.12 -3.77 -13.48
N ALA A 296 -33.67 -4.95 -13.15
CA ALA A 296 -32.86 -6.14 -12.91
C ALA A 296 -32.16 -6.64 -14.20
N TYR A 297 -32.85 -6.64 -15.31
CA TYR A 297 -32.29 -7.00 -16.62
C TYR A 297 -31.15 -6.06 -17.05
N PHE A 298 -31.33 -4.74 -16.88
CA PHE A 298 -30.28 -3.77 -17.21
C PHE A 298 -29.00 -3.97 -16.39
N SER A 299 -29.10 -4.49 -15.16
CA SER A 299 -27.92 -4.89 -14.40
C SER A 299 -27.12 -5.97 -15.12
N ASN A 300 -27.78 -7.01 -15.62
CA ASN A 300 -27.14 -8.09 -16.35
C ASN A 300 -26.57 -7.60 -17.70
N VAL A 301 -27.32 -6.80 -18.44
CA VAL A 301 -26.86 -6.18 -19.70
C VAL A 301 -25.60 -5.33 -19.46
N GLY A 302 -25.59 -4.53 -18.39
CA GLY A 302 -24.44 -3.72 -18.02
C GLY A 302 -23.21 -4.57 -17.76
N MET A 303 -23.35 -5.70 -17.07
CA MET A 303 -22.23 -6.60 -16.82
C MET A 303 -21.73 -7.29 -18.09
N VAL A 304 -22.61 -7.65 -19.02
CA VAL A 304 -22.19 -8.19 -20.33
C VAL A 304 -21.43 -7.16 -21.14
N TYR A 305 -21.86 -5.91 -21.17
CA TYR A 305 -21.07 -4.85 -21.81
C TYR A 305 -19.69 -4.66 -21.13
N TYR A 306 -19.63 -4.72 -19.81
CA TYR A 306 -18.38 -4.61 -19.08
C TYR A 306 -17.40 -5.76 -19.43
N GLN A 307 -17.88 -7.02 -19.42
CA GLN A 307 -17.08 -8.19 -19.81
C GLN A 307 -16.58 -8.11 -21.26
N ASN A 308 -17.35 -7.45 -22.13
CA ASN A 308 -16.99 -7.20 -23.53
C ASN A 308 -16.19 -5.88 -23.73
N GLN A 309 -15.54 -5.39 -22.68
CA GLN A 309 -14.65 -4.21 -22.71
C GLN A 309 -15.30 -2.93 -23.21
N LYS A 310 -16.60 -2.74 -22.92
CA LYS A 310 -17.38 -1.54 -23.24
C LYS A 310 -17.88 -0.85 -21.95
N PRO A 311 -16.96 -0.30 -21.13
CA PRO A 311 -17.29 0.19 -19.78
C PRO A 311 -18.24 1.39 -19.78
N GLU A 312 -18.26 2.22 -20.82
CA GLU A 312 -19.21 3.35 -20.95
C GLU A 312 -20.66 2.86 -21.07
N LYS A 313 -20.90 1.86 -21.93
CA LYS A 313 -22.23 1.23 -22.06
C LYS A 313 -22.60 0.45 -20.78
N ALA A 314 -21.63 -0.18 -20.14
CA ALA A 314 -21.85 -0.81 -18.83
C ALA A 314 -22.31 0.21 -17.79
N VAL A 315 -21.65 1.35 -17.67
CA VAL A 315 -22.05 2.44 -16.78
C VAL A 315 -23.45 2.96 -17.11
N PHE A 316 -23.79 3.08 -18.39
CA PHE A 316 -25.12 3.50 -18.85
C PHE A 316 -26.20 2.53 -18.34
N TYR A 317 -26.11 1.24 -18.65
CA TYR A 317 -27.11 0.25 -18.25
C TYR A 317 -27.19 0.04 -16.74
N LEU A 318 -26.05 -0.02 -16.04
CA LEU A 318 -26.04 -0.09 -14.58
C LEU A 318 -26.59 1.20 -13.95
N GLY A 319 -26.40 2.35 -14.59
CA GLY A 319 -27.03 3.61 -14.20
C GLY A 319 -28.54 3.56 -14.28
N LEU A 320 -29.10 3.02 -15.38
CA LEU A 320 -30.53 2.75 -15.54
C LEU A 320 -31.03 1.80 -14.43
N SER A 321 -30.32 0.68 -14.22
CA SER A 321 -30.64 -0.30 -13.20
C SER A 321 -30.70 0.31 -11.80
N THR A 322 -29.67 1.08 -11.40
CA THR A 322 -29.60 1.68 -10.06
C THR A 322 -30.58 2.84 -9.87
N THR A 323 -31.04 3.46 -10.93
CA THR A 323 -32.11 4.48 -10.88
C THR A 323 -33.50 3.84 -10.70
N ILE A 324 -33.75 2.76 -11.41
CA ILE A 324 -35.05 2.01 -11.33
C ILE A 324 -35.11 1.21 -10.03
N ASN A 325 -34.05 0.51 -9.67
CA ASN A 325 -33.91 -0.32 -8.47
C ASN A 325 -32.81 0.21 -7.54
N PRO A 326 -33.02 1.34 -6.84
CA PRO A 326 -32.00 1.92 -5.98
C PRO A 326 -31.52 1.00 -4.85
N GLN A 327 -32.36 0.02 -4.46
CA GLN A 327 -32.08 -0.97 -3.43
C GLN A 327 -31.37 -2.23 -3.98
N SER A 328 -31.10 -2.30 -5.28
CA SER A 328 -30.34 -3.41 -5.86
C SER A 328 -28.87 -3.30 -5.47
N ILE A 329 -28.46 -4.12 -4.50
CA ILE A 329 -27.10 -4.16 -3.96
C ILE A 329 -26.12 -4.54 -5.06
N ASP A 330 -26.47 -5.56 -5.86
CA ASP A 330 -25.63 -6.05 -6.95
C ASP A 330 -25.37 -4.97 -8.00
N ALA A 331 -26.43 -4.27 -8.45
CA ALA A 331 -26.29 -3.20 -9.43
C ALA A 331 -25.45 -2.02 -8.88
N GLN A 332 -25.66 -1.63 -7.61
CA GLN A 332 -24.88 -0.58 -6.95
C GLN A 332 -23.41 -1.00 -6.83
N ASN A 333 -23.14 -2.23 -6.41
CA ASN A 333 -21.77 -2.75 -6.27
C ASN A 333 -21.08 -2.86 -7.63
N ASN A 334 -21.75 -3.39 -8.65
CA ASN A 334 -21.20 -3.51 -9.99
C ASN A 334 -20.82 -2.14 -10.58
N LEU A 335 -21.73 -1.17 -10.44
CA LEU A 335 -21.45 0.20 -10.88
C LEU A 335 -20.31 0.84 -10.09
N ALA A 336 -20.22 0.58 -8.79
CA ALA A 336 -19.12 1.05 -7.94
C ALA A 336 -17.78 0.44 -8.35
N ASN A 337 -17.73 -0.87 -8.61
CA ASN A 337 -16.55 -1.59 -9.07
C ASN A 337 -16.04 -0.98 -10.38
N ILE A 338 -16.92 -0.78 -11.37
CA ILE A 338 -16.55 -0.17 -12.65
C ILE A 338 -16.05 1.27 -12.45
N TYR A 339 -16.69 2.08 -11.61
CA TYR A 339 -16.16 3.42 -11.30
C TYR A 339 -14.80 3.38 -10.60
N SER A 340 -14.53 2.38 -9.76
CA SER A 340 -13.22 2.18 -9.13
C SER A 340 -12.14 1.88 -10.16
N GLU A 341 -12.42 1.04 -11.15
CA GLU A 341 -11.50 0.71 -12.25
C GLU A 341 -11.29 1.89 -13.20
N LEU A 342 -12.34 2.63 -13.51
CA LEU A 342 -12.28 3.88 -14.29
C LEU A 342 -11.61 5.03 -13.53
N ASN A 343 -11.01 4.76 -12.35
CA ASN A 343 -10.37 5.74 -11.49
C ASN A 343 -11.27 6.94 -11.10
N LYS A 344 -12.56 6.65 -10.85
CA LYS A 344 -13.58 7.60 -10.38
C LYS A 344 -13.98 7.30 -8.93
N PRO A 345 -13.06 7.41 -7.93
CA PRO A 345 -13.27 6.88 -6.58
C PRO A 345 -14.45 7.53 -5.85
N LYS A 346 -14.69 8.82 -6.04
CA LYS A 346 -15.85 9.51 -5.41
C LYS A 346 -17.19 8.91 -5.84
N LYS A 347 -17.31 8.53 -7.13
CA LYS A 347 -18.53 7.86 -7.64
C LYS A 347 -18.62 6.44 -7.09
N ALA A 348 -17.50 5.69 -7.06
CA ALA A 348 -17.46 4.35 -6.49
C ALA A 348 -17.92 4.35 -5.01
N ILE A 349 -17.34 5.21 -4.17
CA ILE A 349 -17.72 5.35 -2.75
C ILE A 349 -19.20 5.69 -2.59
N LYS A 350 -19.75 6.58 -3.45
CA LYS A 350 -21.17 6.91 -3.42
C LYS A 350 -22.05 5.67 -3.61
N HIS A 351 -21.74 4.84 -4.62
CA HIS A 351 -22.53 3.65 -4.94
C HIS A 351 -22.35 2.52 -3.91
N TYR A 352 -21.15 2.29 -3.38
CA TYR A 352 -20.97 1.38 -2.24
C TYR A 352 -21.78 1.81 -1.02
N ASN A 353 -21.83 3.10 -0.70
CA ASN A 353 -22.64 3.61 0.40
C ASN A 353 -24.15 3.44 0.15
N LEU A 354 -24.61 3.54 -1.09
CA LEU A 354 -25.99 3.25 -1.45
C LEU A 354 -26.32 1.76 -1.28
N ALA A 355 -25.42 0.86 -1.67
CA ALA A 355 -25.55 -0.57 -1.42
C ALA A 355 -25.62 -0.89 0.08
N LEU A 356 -24.73 -0.27 0.89
CA LEU A 356 -24.72 -0.44 2.35
C LEU A 356 -25.94 0.18 3.05
N LYS A 357 -26.57 1.18 2.44
CA LYS A 357 -27.85 1.69 2.95
C LYS A 357 -28.97 0.66 2.80
N ALA A 358 -28.95 -0.14 1.74
CA ALA A 358 -29.91 -1.23 1.53
C ALA A 358 -29.58 -2.43 2.43
N GLU A 359 -28.31 -2.80 2.55
CA GLU A 359 -27.82 -3.91 3.38
C GLU A 359 -26.53 -3.51 4.13
N PRO A 360 -26.64 -2.97 5.36
CA PRO A 360 -25.49 -2.50 6.12
C PRO A 360 -24.46 -3.58 6.45
N GLY A 361 -24.88 -4.85 6.48
CA GLY A 361 -24.03 -6.00 6.78
C GLY A 361 -23.40 -6.69 5.56
N ASN A 362 -23.51 -6.14 4.36
CA ASN A 362 -22.95 -6.79 3.16
C ASN A 362 -21.42 -6.73 3.19
N THR A 363 -20.81 -7.86 3.52
CA THR A 363 -19.36 -7.99 3.71
C THR A 363 -18.56 -7.68 2.45
N SER A 364 -19.05 -8.09 1.28
CA SER A 364 -18.40 -7.83 0.00
C SER A 364 -18.37 -6.33 -0.31
N THR A 365 -19.47 -5.64 -0.08
CA THR A 365 -19.56 -4.18 -0.26
C THR A 365 -18.65 -3.43 0.70
N LEU A 366 -18.67 -3.80 1.99
CA LEU A 366 -17.78 -3.23 3.01
C LEU A 366 -16.32 -3.43 2.66
N PHE A 367 -15.95 -4.62 2.19
CA PHE A 367 -14.59 -4.93 1.79
C PHE A 367 -14.15 -4.09 0.59
N ASN A 368 -14.97 -4.00 -0.46
CA ASN A 368 -14.67 -3.18 -1.64
C ASN A 368 -14.61 -1.68 -1.32
N LEU A 369 -15.52 -1.20 -0.45
CA LEU A 369 -15.44 0.17 0.08
C LEU A 369 -14.13 0.41 0.83
N GLY A 370 -13.70 -0.53 1.67
CA GLY A 370 -12.42 -0.46 2.37
C GLY A 370 -11.24 -0.37 1.40
N LEU A 371 -11.23 -1.15 0.32
CA LEU A 371 -10.18 -1.11 -0.70
C LEU A 371 -10.09 0.25 -1.42
N ILE A 372 -11.23 0.81 -1.81
CA ILE A 372 -11.23 2.12 -2.49
C ILE A 372 -10.85 3.26 -1.54
N LEU A 373 -11.26 3.21 -0.28
CA LEU A 373 -10.85 4.16 0.76
C LEU A 373 -9.33 4.08 1.02
N GLN A 374 -8.78 2.88 1.07
CA GLN A 374 -7.32 2.68 1.17
C GLN A 374 -6.60 3.28 -0.05
N LYS A 375 -7.10 3.04 -1.26
CA LYS A 375 -6.54 3.60 -2.51
C LYS A 375 -6.57 5.13 -2.54
N THR A 376 -7.59 5.74 -1.95
CA THR A 376 -7.72 7.21 -1.87
C THR A 376 -6.99 7.85 -0.70
N GLY A 377 -6.32 7.05 0.15
CA GLY A 377 -5.51 7.52 1.27
C GLY A 377 -6.29 7.68 2.59
N ASP A 378 -7.59 7.38 2.63
CA ASP A 378 -8.34 7.40 3.89
C ASP A 378 -8.17 6.07 4.65
N ALA A 379 -6.98 5.90 5.21
CA ALA A 379 -6.63 4.68 5.92
C ALA A 379 -7.51 4.44 7.17
N THR A 380 -8.07 5.48 7.78
CA THR A 380 -8.90 5.34 8.98
C THR A 380 -10.26 4.76 8.63
N GLN A 381 -10.95 5.33 7.66
CA GLN A 381 -12.23 4.78 7.21
C GLN A 381 -12.05 3.40 6.57
N ALA A 382 -10.94 3.15 5.85
CA ALA A 382 -10.62 1.83 5.31
C ALA A 382 -10.50 0.77 6.40
N ILE A 383 -9.73 1.03 7.47
CA ILE A 383 -9.61 0.14 8.63
C ILE A 383 -10.98 -0.14 9.24
N ASN A 384 -11.81 0.89 9.45
CA ASN A 384 -13.14 0.74 10.03
C ASN A 384 -14.03 -0.16 9.16
N ALA A 385 -14.00 0.01 7.85
CA ALA A 385 -14.75 -0.85 6.92
C ALA A 385 -14.29 -2.32 7.02
N PHE A 386 -12.98 -2.58 7.01
CA PHE A 386 -12.45 -3.93 7.17
C PHE A 386 -12.72 -4.55 8.55
N LEU A 387 -12.72 -3.74 9.61
CA LEU A 387 -13.10 -4.21 10.96
C LEU A 387 -14.56 -4.66 10.99
N GLN A 388 -15.47 -3.92 10.35
CA GLN A 388 -16.86 -4.34 10.23
C GLN A 388 -16.97 -5.68 9.47
N VAL A 389 -16.20 -5.88 8.39
CA VAL A 389 -16.18 -7.17 7.68
C VAL A 389 -15.83 -8.31 8.61
N VAL A 390 -14.73 -8.21 9.38
CA VAL A 390 -14.29 -9.31 10.27
C VAL A 390 -15.16 -9.46 11.51
N GLN A 391 -15.94 -8.45 11.87
CA GLN A 391 -16.94 -8.53 12.92
C GLN A 391 -18.17 -9.32 12.47
N ILE A 392 -18.59 -9.16 11.20
CA ILE A 392 -19.72 -9.87 10.61
C ILE A 392 -19.29 -11.29 10.23
N ASP A 393 -18.16 -11.43 9.57
CA ASP A 393 -17.57 -12.70 9.17
C ASP A 393 -16.13 -12.80 9.68
N SER A 394 -15.95 -13.44 10.82
CA SER A 394 -14.64 -13.68 11.44
C SER A 394 -13.74 -14.64 10.65
N GLY A 395 -14.29 -15.31 9.63
CA GLY A 395 -13.56 -16.17 8.70
C GLY A 395 -13.10 -15.47 7.42
N PHE A 396 -13.44 -14.17 7.22
CA PHE A 396 -13.12 -13.45 6.01
C PHE A 396 -11.62 -13.13 5.91
N SER A 397 -10.86 -14.12 5.45
CA SER A 397 -9.39 -14.08 5.34
C SER A 397 -8.84 -12.84 4.61
N PRO A 398 -9.43 -12.34 3.47
CA PRO A 398 -8.93 -11.16 2.80
C PRO A 398 -8.90 -9.91 3.68
N ALA A 399 -9.93 -9.67 4.50
CA ALA A 399 -9.98 -8.51 5.39
C ALA A 399 -8.92 -8.60 6.50
N HIS A 400 -8.75 -9.77 7.11
CA HIS A 400 -7.68 -10.00 8.08
C HIS A 400 -6.30 -9.73 7.48
N LYS A 401 -6.05 -10.16 6.23
CA LYS A 401 -4.78 -9.91 5.53
C LYS A 401 -4.51 -8.43 5.32
N VAL A 402 -5.53 -7.68 4.86
CA VAL A 402 -5.38 -6.23 4.64
C VAL A 402 -5.20 -5.49 5.97
N LEU A 403 -5.98 -5.82 7.01
CA LEU A 403 -5.85 -5.23 8.34
C LEU A 403 -4.47 -5.46 8.93
N ALA A 404 -3.96 -6.70 8.86
CA ALA A 404 -2.61 -7.03 9.33
C ALA A 404 -1.56 -6.15 8.64
N ASN A 405 -1.63 -6.02 7.31
CA ASN A 405 -0.70 -5.20 6.55
C ASN A 405 -0.80 -3.71 6.90
N LEU A 406 -2.01 -3.16 7.01
CA LEU A 406 -2.22 -1.76 7.39
C LEU A 406 -1.67 -1.45 8.79
N TYR A 407 -1.88 -2.36 9.74
CA TYR A 407 -1.35 -2.20 11.09
C TYR A 407 0.18 -2.35 11.13
N LEU A 408 0.77 -3.26 10.34
CA LEU A 408 2.24 -3.38 10.20
C LEU A 408 2.85 -2.10 9.62
N GLN A 409 2.23 -1.51 8.59
CA GLN A 409 2.67 -0.25 7.99
C GLN A 409 2.60 0.93 8.99
N LYS A 410 1.60 0.90 9.88
CA LYS A 410 1.43 1.92 10.94
C LYS A 410 2.23 1.59 12.21
N ASN A 411 3.08 0.57 12.20
CA ASN A 411 3.83 0.06 13.36
C ASN A 411 2.96 -0.34 14.57
N ARG A 412 1.67 -0.65 14.33
CA ARG A 412 0.74 -1.15 15.37
C ARG A 412 0.85 -2.67 15.45
N LEU A 413 1.95 -3.16 16.01
CA LEU A 413 2.35 -4.56 15.95
C LEU A 413 1.36 -5.50 16.65
N THR A 414 0.82 -5.09 17.79
CA THR A 414 -0.17 -5.88 18.56
C THR A 414 -1.46 -6.09 17.76
N SER A 415 -2.00 -5.01 17.16
CA SER A 415 -3.18 -5.11 16.28
C SER A 415 -2.91 -5.97 15.05
N ALA A 416 -1.73 -5.84 14.43
CA ALA A 416 -1.33 -6.69 13.32
C ALA A 416 -1.31 -8.17 13.73
N LEU A 417 -0.73 -8.49 14.90
CA LEU A 417 -0.63 -9.84 15.42
C LEU A 417 -2.00 -10.48 15.67
N LEU A 418 -2.99 -9.72 16.12
CA LEU A 418 -4.38 -10.18 16.29
C LEU A 418 -4.91 -10.76 14.96
N HIS A 419 -4.78 -10.00 13.87
CA HIS A 419 -5.28 -10.41 12.56
C HIS A 419 -4.43 -11.52 11.92
N LEU A 420 -3.11 -11.51 12.12
CA LEU A 420 -2.23 -12.60 11.69
C LEU A 420 -2.56 -13.92 12.39
N LYS A 421 -2.86 -13.90 13.68
CA LYS A 421 -3.32 -15.09 14.44
C LYS A 421 -4.68 -15.58 13.94
N ALA A 422 -5.59 -14.70 13.56
CA ALA A 422 -6.84 -15.08 12.92
C ALA A 422 -6.58 -15.79 11.58
N LEU A 423 -5.67 -15.28 10.75
CA LEU A 423 -5.28 -15.94 9.49
C LEU A 423 -4.71 -17.34 9.70
N VAL A 424 -3.91 -17.56 10.75
CA VAL A 424 -3.40 -18.90 11.09
C VAL A 424 -4.54 -19.82 11.54
N ARG A 425 -5.55 -19.31 12.27
CA ARG A 425 -6.72 -20.13 12.65
C ARG A 425 -7.55 -20.54 11.42
N ILE A 426 -7.71 -19.63 10.45
CA ILE A 426 -8.45 -19.87 9.21
C ILE A 426 -7.67 -20.80 8.27
N GLN A 427 -6.36 -20.59 8.19
CA GLN A 427 -5.45 -21.30 7.29
C GLN A 427 -4.21 -21.81 8.06
N PRO A 428 -4.32 -22.87 8.86
CA PRO A 428 -3.24 -23.36 9.75
C PRO A 428 -1.97 -23.77 9.00
N MET A 429 -2.10 -24.22 7.75
CA MET A 429 -0.98 -24.71 6.93
C MET A 429 -0.37 -23.63 6.03
N ASN A 430 -0.84 -22.38 6.12
CA ASN A 430 -0.27 -21.29 5.34
C ASN A 430 1.02 -20.80 5.99
N LEU A 431 2.15 -21.21 5.44
CA LEU A 431 3.49 -20.86 5.92
C LEU A 431 3.70 -19.35 6.06
N GLN A 432 3.23 -18.55 5.07
CA GLN A 432 3.43 -17.11 5.08
C GLN A 432 2.80 -16.43 6.29
N ASN A 433 1.67 -16.94 6.79
CA ASN A 433 1.03 -16.40 7.99
C ASN A 433 1.92 -16.62 9.23
N HIS A 434 2.55 -17.80 9.36
CA HIS A 434 3.50 -18.10 10.45
C HIS A 434 4.76 -17.24 10.37
N LEU A 435 5.32 -17.05 9.17
CA LEU A 435 6.48 -16.18 8.94
C LEU A 435 6.17 -14.74 9.32
N ASN A 436 4.99 -14.23 8.96
CA ASN A 436 4.55 -12.89 9.31
C ASN A 436 4.38 -12.70 10.82
N ILE A 437 3.81 -13.70 11.53
CA ILE A 437 3.71 -13.70 13.00
C ILE A 437 5.11 -13.66 13.62
N ALA A 438 6.01 -14.55 13.20
CA ALA A 438 7.37 -14.61 13.73
C ALA A 438 8.14 -13.30 13.51
N SER A 439 8.04 -12.72 12.30
CA SER A 439 8.62 -11.42 11.98
C SER A 439 8.04 -10.31 12.86
N THR A 440 6.72 -10.35 13.11
CA THR A 440 6.07 -9.38 14.00
C THR A 440 6.55 -9.51 15.43
N TYR A 441 6.67 -10.73 15.97
CA TYR A 441 7.25 -10.96 17.29
C TYR A 441 8.71 -10.48 17.38
N SER A 442 9.51 -10.73 16.34
CA SER A 442 10.89 -10.22 16.29
C SER A 442 10.95 -8.69 16.36
N LYS A 443 10.04 -8.00 15.65
CA LYS A 443 9.92 -6.53 15.70
C LYS A 443 9.44 -6.03 17.07
N MET A 444 8.64 -6.81 17.79
CA MET A 444 8.20 -6.51 19.15
C MET A 444 9.28 -6.79 20.21
N GLY A 445 10.48 -7.22 19.83
CA GLY A 445 11.52 -7.63 20.78
C GLY A 445 11.20 -8.93 21.53
N GLN A 446 10.35 -9.79 20.96
CA GLN A 446 9.94 -11.06 21.54
C GLN A 446 10.47 -12.26 20.73
N PRO A 447 11.80 -12.44 20.62
CA PRO A 447 12.41 -13.44 19.76
C PRO A 447 12.06 -14.87 20.15
N GLN A 448 11.81 -15.13 21.45
CA GLN A 448 11.39 -16.45 21.92
C GLN A 448 10.07 -16.89 21.28
N LEU A 449 9.07 -16.01 21.21
CA LEU A 449 7.79 -16.30 20.57
C LEU A 449 7.90 -16.45 19.05
N ALA A 450 8.86 -15.76 18.43
CA ALA A 450 9.16 -15.94 17.02
C ALA A 450 9.71 -17.36 16.77
N ILE A 451 10.66 -17.82 17.60
CA ILE A 451 11.23 -19.19 17.53
C ILE A 451 10.12 -20.22 17.70
N GLU A 452 9.29 -20.10 18.74
CA GLU A 452 8.19 -21.05 19.00
C GLU A 452 7.21 -21.11 17.82
N THR A 453 6.90 -19.95 17.21
CA THR A 453 6.01 -19.87 16.04
C THR A 453 6.60 -20.62 14.84
N LEU A 454 7.89 -20.43 14.56
CA LEU A 454 8.55 -21.07 13.41
C LEU A 454 8.78 -22.56 13.63
N LYS A 455 9.11 -22.98 14.86
CA LYS A 455 9.26 -24.40 15.21
C LYS A 455 7.97 -25.21 15.02
N LYS A 456 6.80 -24.62 15.20
CA LYS A 456 5.51 -25.30 14.96
C LYS A 456 5.35 -25.80 13.53
N VAL A 457 5.91 -25.09 12.57
CA VAL A 457 5.79 -25.40 11.13
C VAL A 457 7.09 -25.97 10.52
N GLN A 458 8.20 -25.94 11.25
CA GLN A 458 9.52 -26.36 10.77
C GLN A 458 9.52 -27.82 10.28
N ASN A 459 8.89 -28.74 11.04
CA ASN A 459 8.88 -30.17 10.67
C ASN A 459 8.17 -30.41 9.33
N GLN A 460 7.16 -29.61 9.01
CA GLN A 460 6.41 -29.71 7.76
C GLN A 460 7.11 -29.05 6.57
N PHE A 461 7.91 -28.01 6.84
CA PHE A 461 8.62 -27.20 5.85
C PHE A 461 10.12 -27.18 6.15
N SER A 462 10.72 -28.36 6.44
CA SER A 462 12.09 -28.48 6.94
C SER A 462 13.17 -27.88 6.04
N GLU A 463 12.93 -27.86 4.72
CA GLU A 463 13.86 -27.31 3.73
C GLU A 463 13.60 -25.84 3.38
N ASN A 464 12.62 -25.20 4.03
CA ASN A 464 12.25 -23.84 3.68
C ASN A 464 13.22 -22.80 4.24
N SER A 465 13.95 -22.13 3.35
CA SER A 465 14.96 -21.12 3.69
C SER A 465 14.44 -19.94 4.51
N GLU A 466 13.15 -19.55 4.36
CA GLU A 466 12.60 -18.42 5.11
C GLU A 466 12.39 -18.77 6.59
N ILE A 467 12.04 -20.04 6.90
CA ILE A 467 11.97 -20.51 8.29
C ILE A 467 13.35 -20.44 8.93
N HIS A 468 14.36 -21.01 8.27
CA HIS A 468 15.72 -21.01 8.79
C HIS A 468 16.28 -19.58 8.93
N ALA A 469 15.98 -18.68 7.99
CA ALA A 469 16.36 -17.27 8.10
C ALA A 469 15.67 -16.58 9.29
N GLY A 470 14.37 -16.83 9.48
CA GLY A 470 13.62 -16.31 10.62
C GLY A 470 14.12 -16.85 11.96
N LEU A 471 14.44 -18.15 12.02
CA LEU A 471 15.04 -18.77 13.22
C LEU A 471 16.44 -18.22 13.50
N ALA A 472 17.28 -18.06 12.47
CA ALA A 472 18.61 -17.49 12.60
C ALA A 472 18.58 -16.08 13.21
N GLU A 473 17.73 -15.21 12.67
CA GLU A 473 17.52 -13.85 13.16
C GLU A 473 16.96 -13.84 14.61
N ALA A 474 15.96 -14.70 14.90
CA ALA A 474 15.35 -14.75 16.22
C ALA A 474 16.33 -15.30 17.27
N TYR A 475 17.10 -16.34 16.96
CA TYR A 475 18.15 -16.83 17.84
C TYR A 475 19.26 -15.79 18.06
N TYR A 476 19.64 -15.06 17.00
CA TYR A 476 20.61 -13.97 17.14
C TYR A 476 20.11 -12.88 18.11
N ARG A 477 18.86 -12.48 18.00
CA ARG A 477 18.24 -11.50 18.92
C ARG A 477 18.09 -12.01 20.35
N LEU A 478 17.94 -13.30 20.52
CA LEU A 478 17.92 -13.98 21.83
C LEU A 478 19.34 -14.14 22.42
N GLU A 479 20.38 -13.77 21.66
CA GLU A 479 21.77 -14.00 21.99
C GLU A 479 22.16 -15.50 22.07
N ASP A 480 21.32 -16.40 21.55
CA ASP A 480 21.67 -17.80 21.33
C ASP A 480 22.43 -17.94 20.01
N PHE A 481 23.68 -17.45 20.03
CA PHE A 481 24.51 -17.37 18.83
C PHE A 481 24.85 -18.76 18.27
N GLN A 482 24.90 -19.80 19.12
CA GLN A 482 25.19 -21.16 18.66
C GLN A 482 24.06 -21.68 17.75
N GLN A 483 22.81 -21.53 18.17
CA GLN A 483 21.67 -21.91 17.33
C GLN A 483 21.56 -21.03 16.08
N SER A 484 21.84 -19.73 16.18
CA SER A 484 21.89 -18.83 15.03
C SER A 484 22.91 -19.30 13.98
N ILE A 485 24.11 -19.73 14.41
CA ILE A 485 25.16 -20.29 13.53
C ILE A 485 24.66 -21.53 12.79
N VAL A 486 23.99 -22.43 13.50
CA VAL A 486 23.43 -23.66 12.89
C VAL A 486 22.48 -23.30 11.73
N GLN A 487 21.58 -22.34 11.97
CA GLN A 487 20.61 -21.92 10.95
C GLN A 487 21.29 -21.21 9.76
N TYR A 488 22.25 -20.31 10.00
CA TYR A 488 22.96 -19.64 8.90
C TYR A 488 23.82 -20.62 8.09
N ARG A 489 24.43 -21.63 8.71
CA ARG A 489 25.14 -22.70 7.98
C ARG A 489 24.21 -23.47 7.08
N PHE A 490 23.05 -23.89 7.57
CA PHE A 490 22.02 -24.52 6.74
C PHE A 490 21.69 -23.67 5.51
N LEU A 491 21.44 -22.35 5.70
CA LEU A 491 21.13 -21.44 4.60
C LEU A 491 22.28 -21.31 3.58
N ILE A 492 23.52 -21.40 4.04
CA ILE A 492 24.72 -21.37 3.17
C ILE A 492 24.86 -22.68 2.40
N ASP A 493 24.53 -23.80 3.01
CA ASP A 493 24.57 -25.12 2.36
C ASP A 493 23.49 -25.24 1.27
N GLN A 494 22.31 -24.66 1.50
CA GLN A 494 21.23 -24.57 0.52
C GLN A 494 21.55 -23.62 -0.65
N ASP A 495 22.07 -22.42 -0.37
CA ASP A 495 22.48 -21.44 -1.37
C ASP A 495 23.86 -20.85 -1.06
N PRO A 496 24.95 -21.52 -1.53
CA PRO A 496 26.32 -21.06 -1.30
C PRO A 496 26.67 -19.74 -1.99
N THR A 497 25.83 -19.18 -2.85
CA THR A 497 26.09 -17.94 -3.57
C THR A 497 25.59 -16.69 -2.84
N ARG A 498 24.73 -16.87 -1.84
CA ARG A 498 24.04 -15.79 -1.14
C ARG A 498 24.93 -15.12 -0.09
N LEU A 499 25.71 -14.11 -0.51
CA LEU A 499 26.66 -13.37 0.34
C LEU A 499 26.06 -12.89 1.68
N ARG A 500 24.81 -12.49 1.71
CA ARG A 500 24.12 -12.05 2.94
C ARG A 500 24.23 -13.08 4.08
N ASN A 501 24.06 -14.35 3.78
CA ASN A 501 24.10 -15.41 4.81
C ASN A 501 25.49 -15.52 5.45
N TYR A 502 26.55 -15.38 4.65
CA TYR A 502 27.92 -15.37 5.15
C TYR A 502 28.23 -14.14 6.02
N ILE A 503 27.71 -12.98 5.63
CA ILE A 503 27.88 -11.74 6.41
C ILE A 503 27.21 -11.90 7.77
N GLN A 504 25.98 -12.39 7.81
CA GLN A 504 25.27 -12.61 9.07
C GLN A 504 25.93 -13.66 9.94
N LEU A 505 26.43 -14.74 9.33
CA LEU A 505 27.22 -15.75 10.04
C LEU A 505 28.51 -15.14 10.61
N GLY A 506 29.25 -14.36 9.83
CA GLY A 506 30.43 -13.64 10.29
C GLY A 506 30.10 -12.69 11.44
N TRP A 507 29.02 -11.92 11.33
CA TRP A 507 28.57 -11.02 12.39
C TRP A 507 28.19 -11.78 13.67
N THR A 508 27.58 -12.98 13.54
CA THR A 508 27.23 -13.84 14.68
C THR A 508 28.49 -14.34 15.39
N TYR A 509 29.53 -14.72 14.64
CA TYR A 509 30.81 -15.08 15.23
C TYR A 509 31.51 -13.89 15.94
N TYR A 510 31.41 -12.68 15.37
CA TYR A 510 31.87 -11.46 16.05
C TYR A 510 31.17 -11.26 17.41
N ARG A 511 29.88 -11.49 17.50
CA ARG A 511 29.15 -11.41 18.79
C ARG A 511 29.62 -12.47 19.80
N LEU A 512 30.09 -13.61 19.33
CA LEU A 512 30.78 -14.65 20.15
C LEU A 512 32.23 -14.30 20.47
N GLN A 513 32.73 -13.13 20.04
CA GLN A 513 34.11 -12.69 20.15
C GLN A 513 35.11 -13.58 19.39
N ASP A 514 34.66 -14.42 18.46
CA ASP A 514 35.49 -15.23 17.56
C ASP A 514 35.78 -14.46 16.26
N LEU A 515 36.65 -13.46 16.36
CA LEU A 515 37.03 -12.62 15.25
C LEU A 515 37.70 -13.37 14.08
N PRO A 516 38.53 -14.41 14.30
CA PRO A 516 39.08 -15.22 13.21
C PRO A 516 37.98 -15.90 12.37
N MET A 517 36.98 -16.51 13.02
CA MET A 517 35.86 -17.14 12.31
C MET A 517 34.96 -16.11 11.62
N ALA A 518 34.73 -14.96 12.24
CA ALA A 518 33.99 -13.86 11.64
C ALA A 518 34.62 -13.40 10.31
N GLU A 519 35.93 -13.19 10.31
CA GLU A 519 36.71 -12.84 9.12
C GLU A 519 36.67 -13.96 8.06
N ALA A 520 36.91 -15.21 8.47
CA ALA A 520 37.00 -16.35 7.57
C ALA A 520 35.68 -16.59 6.81
N TRP A 521 34.54 -16.58 7.50
CA TRP A 521 33.24 -16.76 6.85
C TRP A 521 32.87 -15.61 5.93
N THR A 522 33.11 -14.37 6.32
CA THR A 522 32.85 -13.21 5.47
C THR A 522 33.70 -13.23 4.20
N LEU A 523 34.99 -13.55 4.31
CA LEU A 523 35.89 -13.75 3.17
C LEU A 523 35.45 -14.88 2.24
N ARG A 524 35.00 -16.02 2.83
CA ARG A 524 34.48 -17.15 2.05
C ARG A 524 33.26 -16.73 1.23
N GLY A 525 32.34 -15.96 1.81
CA GLY A 525 31.17 -15.42 1.10
C GLY A 525 31.56 -14.49 -0.03
N MET A 526 32.51 -13.58 0.19
CA MET A 526 32.99 -12.67 -0.84
C MET A 526 33.64 -13.38 -2.03
N LYS A 527 34.36 -14.48 -1.81
CA LYS A 527 34.97 -15.28 -2.88
C LYS A 527 33.92 -16.00 -3.76
N LYS A 528 32.75 -16.29 -3.21
CA LYS A 528 31.66 -16.97 -3.92
C LYS A 528 30.64 -16.02 -4.57
N SER A 529 30.69 -14.74 -4.24
CA SER A 529 29.77 -13.73 -4.76
C SER A 529 30.33 -13.08 -6.02
N ASN A 530 29.54 -13.02 -7.06
CA ASN A 530 29.94 -12.45 -8.39
C ASN A 530 29.65 -10.95 -8.51
N GLY A 531 29.71 -10.13 -7.47
CA GLY A 531 29.16 -8.79 -7.68
C GLY A 531 29.73 -7.63 -6.87
N THR A 532 29.73 -6.47 -7.54
CA THR A 532 29.76 -5.12 -6.98
C THR A 532 28.34 -4.75 -6.57
N SER A 533 27.94 -4.98 -5.34
CA SER A 533 26.65 -4.62 -4.81
C SER A 533 26.78 -3.93 -3.45
N ARG A 534 25.76 -3.23 -3.00
CA ARG A 534 25.69 -2.68 -1.64
C ARG A 534 25.99 -3.74 -0.55
N ILE A 535 25.67 -5.01 -0.83
CA ILE A 535 25.96 -6.14 0.07
C ILE A 535 27.47 -6.43 0.11
N THR A 536 28.20 -6.29 -0.99
CA THR A 536 29.67 -6.42 -1.04
C THR A 536 30.35 -5.34 -0.20
N ALA A 537 29.86 -4.10 -0.28
CA ALA A 537 30.36 -3.01 0.56
C ALA A 537 30.19 -3.32 2.05
N LEU A 538 29.05 -3.88 2.46
CA LEU A 538 28.81 -4.30 3.84
C LEU A 538 29.80 -5.39 4.28
N ALA A 539 30.05 -6.40 3.43
CA ALA A 539 31.04 -7.43 3.73
C ALA A 539 32.45 -6.84 3.90
N GLN A 540 32.85 -5.90 3.04
CA GLN A 540 34.13 -5.19 3.11
C GLN A 540 34.24 -4.33 4.38
N MET A 541 33.16 -3.64 4.78
CA MET A 541 33.09 -2.90 6.05
C MET A 541 33.35 -3.82 7.23
N ASN A 542 32.63 -4.94 7.30
CA ASN A 542 32.81 -5.92 8.36
C ASN A 542 34.24 -6.49 8.41
N LEU A 543 34.85 -6.78 7.26
CA LEU A 543 36.25 -7.25 7.18
C LEU A 543 37.21 -6.18 7.67
N GLY A 544 36.99 -4.92 7.32
CA GLY A 544 37.76 -3.78 7.85
C GLY A 544 37.63 -3.69 9.37
N PHE A 545 36.40 -3.84 9.87
CA PHE A 545 36.10 -3.80 11.29
C PHE A 545 36.72 -4.98 12.07
N TYR A 546 36.59 -6.22 11.59
CA TYR A 546 37.20 -7.39 12.24
C TYR A 546 38.73 -7.29 12.23
N SER A 547 39.34 -6.81 11.12
CA SER A 547 40.75 -6.62 11.03
C SER A 547 41.23 -5.56 12.04
N LEU A 548 40.49 -4.45 12.20
CA LEU A 548 40.78 -3.39 13.16
C LEU A 548 40.74 -3.92 14.61
N LEU A 549 39.72 -4.69 14.95
CA LEU A 549 39.59 -5.30 16.29
C LEU A 549 40.72 -6.27 16.58
N GLN A 550 41.22 -6.99 15.57
CA GLN A 550 42.39 -7.89 15.66
C GLN A 550 43.75 -7.15 15.61
N LYS A 551 43.75 -5.82 15.57
CA LYS A 551 44.93 -4.97 15.40
C LYS A 551 45.71 -5.22 14.10
N LYS A 552 45.05 -5.73 13.07
CA LYS A 552 45.58 -5.89 11.71
C LYS A 552 45.29 -4.61 10.92
N TYR A 553 46.09 -3.56 11.18
CA TYR A 553 45.76 -2.20 10.74
C TYR A 553 45.85 -2.00 9.23
N ASP A 554 46.83 -2.61 8.55
CA ASP A 554 46.98 -2.48 7.09
C ASP A 554 45.83 -3.16 6.33
N PRO A 555 45.41 -4.42 6.67
CA PRO A 555 44.18 -4.99 6.14
C PRO A 555 42.94 -4.13 6.41
N ALA A 556 42.78 -3.60 7.63
CA ALA A 556 41.65 -2.73 7.98
C ALA A 556 41.57 -1.51 7.07
N ARG A 557 42.70 -0.82 6.87
CA ARG A 557 42.80 0.36 5.95
C ARG A 557 42.45 -0.01 4.53
N LYS A 558 43.00 -1.09 3.99
CA LYS A 558 42.74 -1.53 2.61
C LYS A 558 41.21 -1.78 2.37
N TRP A 559 40.56 -2.42 3.32
CA TRP A 559 39.12 -2.65 3.21
C TRP A 559 38.33 -1.36 3.28
N TYR A 560 38.61 -0.48 4.24
CA TYR A 560 37.92 0.79 4.39
C TYR A 560 38.17 1.74 3.22
N GLU A 561 39.43 1.83 2.71
CA GLU A 561 39.73 2.62 1.50
C GLU A 561 38.95 2.14 0.28
N LYS A 562 38.90 0.83 0.10
CA LYS A 562 38.13 0.24 -1.00
C LYS A 562 36.66 0.62 -0.92
N VAL A 563 36.05 0.50 0.25
CA VAL A 563 34.64 0.90 0.43
C VAL A 563 34.44 2.39 0.17
N LEU A 564 35.29 3.25 0.72
CA LEU A 564 35.18 4.71 0.57
C LEU A 564 35.44 5.19 -0.86
N SER A 565 36.23 4.47 -1.64
CA SER A 565 36.50 4.81 -3.04
C SER A 565 35.40 4.36 -4.01
N GLU A 566 34.73 3.27 -3.68
CA GLU A 566 33.71 2.64 -4.55
C GLU A 566 32.26 3.07 -4.22
N ASN A 567 32.03 3.76 -3.09
CA ASN A 567 30.71 4.08 -2.58
C ASN A 567 30.55 5.56 -2.20
N PRO A 568 29.30 6.07 -2.10
CA PRO A 568 29.07 7.45 -1.65
C PRO A 568 29.61 7.71 -0.24
N PRO A 569 30.02 8.95 0.08
CA PRO A 569 30.61 9.31 1.39
C PRO A 569 29.74 8.98 2.62
N GLN A 570 28.43 8.84 2.41
CA GLN A 570 27.48 8.49 3.48
C GLN A 570 27.73 7.10 4.07
N ILE A 571 28.39 6.20 3.35
CA ILE A 571 28.74 4.85 3.84
C ILE A 571 29.70 4.90 5.03
N ALA A 572 30.51 5.96 5.14
CA ALA A 572 31.41 6.18 6.27
C ALA A 572 30.69 6.20 7.62
N GLN A 573 29.41 6.62 7.65
CA GLN A 573 28.63 6.62 8.89
C GLN A 573 28.44 5.21 9.44
N GLY A 574 28.19 4.21 8.58
CA GLY A 574 28.07 2.80 9.01
C GLY A 574 29.38 2.28 9.61
N MET A 575 30.55 2.58 8.98
CA MET A 575 31.86 2.16 9.51
C MET A 575 32.13 2.76 10.89
N ILE A 576 31.73 4.00 11.08
CA ILE A 576 31.93 4.72 12.35
C ILE A 576 31.01 4.15 13.42
N GLN A 577 29.76 3.85 13.06
CA GLN A 577 28.79 3.22 13.94
C GLN A 577 29.31 1.87 14.45
N ASP A 578 29.88 1.03 13.57
CA ASP A 578 30.47 -0.26 13.97
C ASP A 578 31.60 -0.05 15.01
N ILE A 579 32.43 0.99 14.84
CA ILE A 579 33.51 1.33 15.78
C ILE A 579 32.95 1.90 17.10
N GLU A 580 31.85 2.63 17.08
CA GLU A 580 31.21 3.20 18.28
C GLU A 580 30.44 2.16 19.10
N GLU A 581 29.88 1.15 18.45
CA GLU A 581 29.10 0.07 19.05
C GLU A 581 29.96 -1.11 19.55
N VAL A 582 31.29 -0.96 19.63
CA VAL A 582 32.15 -2.04 20.14
C VAL A 582 31.81 -2.39 21.60
N PRO A 583 31.94 -3.67 22.01
CA PRO A 583 31.82 -4.07 23.40
C PRO A 583 32.74 -3.26 24.32
N VAL A 584 32.36 -3.09 25.59
CA VAL A 584 33.09 -2.29 26.59
C VAL A 584 34.56 -2.72 26.69
N SER A 585 34.88 -4.01 26.46
CA SER A 585 36.24 -4.53 26.40
C SER A 585 37.13 -3.85 25.37
N TYR A 586 36.58 -3.25 24.31
CA TYR A 586 37.30 -2.54 23.28
C TYR A 586 37.19 -1.01 23.37
N SER A 587 36.22 -0.46 24.12
CA SER A 587 35.83 0.97 24.10
C SER A 587 36.97 1.93 24.51
N ARG A 588 37.94 1.46 25.31
CA ARG A 588 39.10 2.26 25.76
C ARG A 588 40.30 2.22 24.81
N ARG A 589 40.20 1.57 23.65
CA ARG A 589 41.32 1.47 22.69
C ARG A 589 41.48 2.78 21.94
N ALA A 590 42.68 3.40 22.08
CA ALA A 590 42.98 4.66 21.40
C ALA A 590 42.99 4.53 19.87
N ASP A 591 43.44 3.38 19.34
CA ASP A 591 43.49 3.12 17.90
C ASP A 591 42.13 3.21 17.23
N LEU A 592 41.02 2.90 17.93
CA LEU A 592 39.66 3.09 17.42
C LEU A 592 39.33 4.56 17.19
N GLN A 593 39.78 5.46 18.06
CA GLN A 593 39.65 6.92 17.88
C GLN A 593 40.45 7.43 16.69
N PHE A 594 41.64 6.87 16.49
CA PHE A 594 42.43 7.16 15.30
C PHE A 594 41.70 6.75 14.03
N PHE A 595 41.24 5.52 13.93
CA PHE A 595 40.52 5.03 12.75
C PHE A 595 39.22 5.80 12.49
N LYS A 596 38.47 6.17 13.53
CA LYS A 596 37.33 7.09 13.41
C LYS A 596 37.75 8.42 12.74
N GLY A 597 38.78 9.04 13.26
CA GLY A 597 39.31 10.29 12.71
C GLY A 597 39.77 10.14 11.27
N TRP A 598 40.44 9.03 10.97
CA TRP A 598 40.92 8.72 9.63
C TRP A 598 39.76 8.48 8.62
N ILE A 599 38.71 7.76 8.99
CA ILE A 599 37.51 7.54 8.17
C ILE A 599 36.82 8.90 7.93
N TYR A 600 36.64 9.72 8.94
CA TYR A 600 36.09 11.07 8.80
C TYR A 600 36.93 11.96 7.86
N PHE A 601 38.25 11.88 7.93
CA PHE A 601 39.15 12.59 7.01
C PHE A 601 38.93 12.16 5.57
N LYS A 602 38.98 10.87 5.31
CA LYS A 602 38.76 10.27 3.98
C LYS A 602 37.34 10.53 3.41
N SER A 603 36.37 10.75 4.24
CA SER A 603 34.97 11.12 3.86
C SER A 603 34.75 12.65 3.85
N HIS A 604 35.79 13.46 3.92
CA HIS A 604 35.79 14.94 3.91
C HIS A 604 34.98 15.58 5.06
N GLN A 605 34.84 14.90 6.18
CA GLN A 605 34.18 15.40 7.39
C GLN A 605 35.23 15.98 8.38
N HIS A 606 35.94 17.03 7.97
CA HIS A 606 37.16 17.54 8.65
C HIS A 606 36.93 17.94 10.11
N GLY A 607 35.77 18.52 10.47
CA GLY A 607 35.49 18.91 11.87
C GLY A 607 35.40 17.70 12.81
N LYS A 608 34.74 16.63 12.38
CA LYS A 608 34.64 15.38 13.15
C LYS A 608 35.97 14.63 13.18
N SER A 609 36.70 14.65 12.05
CA SER A 609 38.05 14.10 11.96
C SER A 609 38.96 14.74 12.98
N GLN A 610 38.99 16.07 13.04
CA GLN A 610 39.83 16.82 13.97
C GLN A 610 39.54 16.42 15.43
N HIS A 611 38.31 16.36 15.82
CA HIS A 611 37.90 15.95 17.15
C HIS A 611 38.37 14.53 17.51
N SER A 612 38.15 13.55 16.64
CA SER A 612 38.52 12.15 16.90
C SER A 612 40.05 11.96 16.96
N LEU A 613 40.81 12.66 16.07
CA LEU A 613 42.30 12.61 16.08
C LEU A 613 42.90 13.32 17.31
N GLN A 614 42.29 14.40 17.77
CA GLN A 614 42.70 15.07 19.01
C GLN A 614 42.43 14.17 20.22
N THR A 615 41.28 13.51 20.27
CA THR A 615 40.93 12.52 21.31
C THR A 615 41.92 11.36 21.32
N TYR A 616 42.31 10.84 20.15
CA TYR A 616 43.34 9.84 20.04
C TYR A 616 44.68 10.33 20.66
N LEU A 617 45.16 11.54 20.32
CA LEU A 617 46.41 12.11 20.82
C LEU A 617 46.37 12.43 22.33
N GLN A 618 45.18 12.66 22.90
CA GLN A 618 44.98 12.76 24.35
C GLN A 618 45.16 11.42 25.06
N LEU A 619 44.66 10.37 24.44
CA LEU A 619 44.75 9.01 24.97
C LEU A 619 46.15 8.41 24.78
N GLU A 620 46.81 8.74 23.68
CA GLU A 620 48.09 8.11 23.29
C GLU A 620 49.00 9.09 22.55
N THR A 621 49.78 9.87 23.29
CA THR A 621 50.64 10.94 22.74
C THR A 621 51.83 10.46 21.91
N LYS A 622 52.34 9.25 22.17
CA LYS A 622 53.47 8.60 21.51
C LYS A 622 53.12 7.24 20.92
N GLY A 623 51.86 6.99 20.62
CA GLY A 623 51.38 5.72 20.05
C GLY A 623 51.69 5.56 18.57
N LEU A 624 51.38 4.38 18.05
CA LEU A 624 51.67 3.94 16.69
C LEU A 624 51.20 4.94 15.60
N PHE A 625 50.07 5.61 15.81
CA PHE A 625 49.49 6.54 14.84
C PHE A 625 49.69 8.02 15.21
N SER A 626 50.49 8.34 16.24
CA SER A 626 50.58 9.72 16.76
C SER A 626 51.15 10.69 15.77
N GLU A 627 52.16 10.27 14.98
CA GLU A 627 52.74 11.11 13.92
C GLU A 627 51.74 11.31 12.77
N GLU A 628 51.10 10.26 12.34
CA GLU A 628 50.10 10.34 11.25
C GLU A 628 48.90 11.20 11.67
N ALA A 629 48.42 11.07 12.91
CA ALA A 629 47.35 11.91 13.45
C ALA A 629 47.71 13.40 13.43
N ARG A 630 48.96 13.76 13.84
CA ARG A 630 49.46 15.15 13.76
C ARG A 630 49.55 15.63 12.31
N ASN A 631 50.02 14.78 11.39
CA ASN A 631 50.09 15.11 9.97
C ASN A 631 48.73 15.37 9.36
N LEU A 632 47.74 14.53 9.65
CA LEU A 632 46.37 14.72 9.19
C LEU A 632 45.77 16.03 9.75
N LEU A 633 45.98 16.32 11.02
CA LEU A 633 45.57 17.59 11.64
C LEU A 633 46.23 18.79 10.96
N LYS A 634 47.51 18.71 10.63
CA LYS A 634 48.26 19.76 9.92
C LYS A 634 47.74 19.96 8.49
N ILE A 635 47.42 18.89 7.76
CA ILE A 635 46.84 18.98 6.40
C ILE A 635 45.51 19.71 6.46
N MET A 636 44.63 19.39 7.41
CA MET A 636 43.31 20.05 7.57
C MET A 636 43.44 21.54 7.93
N THR A 637 44.50 21.94 8.66
CA THR A 637 44.76 23.36 8.99
C THR A 637 45.38 24.12 7.82
N LEU A 638 46.22 23.48 7.01
CA LEU A 638 46.88 24.12 5.85
C LEU A 638 45.95 24.25 4.64
N GLY A 639 44.97 23.32 4.45
CA GLY A 639 43.98 23.36 3.40
C GLY A 639 42.93 24.49 3.53
N ASN A 640 42.87 25.14 4.68
CA ASN A 640 42.02 26.31 4.94
C ASN A 640 42.73 27.65 4.66
N GLY A 641 43.63 27.73 3.68
CA GLY A 641 44.43 28.87 3.31
C GLY A 641 43.75 30.20 2.96
N LYS A 642 42.64 30.54 3.60
CA LYS A 642 41.98 31.87 3.56
C LYS A 642 41.56 32.38 4.94
N THR A 643 42.29 32.04 6.01
CA THR A 643 42.11 32.74 7.29
C THR A 643 43.46 33.01 7.93
N LYS A 644 44.15 34.05 7.44
CA LYS A 644 45.09 34.79 8.27
C LYS A 644 44.30 35.44 9.41
N GLY A 645 44.62 35.10 10.66
CA GLY A 645 44.31 35.89 11.83
C GLY A 645 43.03 35.48 12.57
N ILE A 646 42.95 34.24 13.03
CA ILE A 646 42.05 33.93 14.17
C ILE A 646 42.93 33.42 15.30
N ASN A 647 43.19 34.33 16.25
CA ASN A 647 43.67 34.03 17.58
C ASN A 647 42.78 32.93 18.17
N PHE A 648 43.37 31.85 18.70
CA PHE A 648 42.73 30.85 19.50
C PHE A 648 42.28 31.45 20.84
N GLN A 649 41.26 32.28 20.81
CA GLN A 649 40.33 32.36 21.92
C GLN A 649 39.35 31.21 21.73
N ILE A 650 39.54 30.16 22.49
CA ILE A 650 38.47 29.17 22.73
C ILE A 650 37.28 30.01 23.17
N LYS A 651 36.33 30.17 22.24
CA LYS A 651 35.08 30.85 22.54
C LYS A 651 34.41 30.05 23.65
N LYS A 652 34.32 30.65 24.82
CA LYS A 652 33.59 30.22 26.02
C LYS A 652 32.15 29.79 25.72
N THR A 653 31.59 30.17 24.58
CA THR A 653 30.27 29.87 24.10
C THR A 653 29.95 28.38 23.79
N ALA A 654 30.97 27.53 23.48
CA ALA A 654 30.72 26.10 23.28
C ALA A 654 30.64 25.36 24.63
N LEU A 655 31.48 25.78 25.61
CA LEU A 655 31.47 25.21 26.97
C LEU A 655 30.23 25.63 27.76
N GLU A 656 29.69 26.84 27.52
CA GLU A 656 28.44 27.28 28.14
C GLU A 656 27.20 26.57 27.53
N GLN A 657 27.23 26.19 26.24
CA GLN A 657 26.17 25.39 25.63
C GLN A 657 26.15 23.94 26.14
N GLU A 658 27.31 23.36 26.47
CA GLU A 658 27.44 22.02 27.07
C GLU A 658 27.07 22.02 28.56
N ALA A 659 27.18 23.14 29.26
CA ALA A 659 26.86 23.26 30.68
C ALA A 659 25.34 23.07 30.97
N ASP A 660 24.45 23.46 30.01
CA ASP A 660 23.00 23.36 30.13
C ASP A 660 22.45 22.05 29.56
N MET A 661 23.26 21.14 29.04
CA MET A 661 22.87 19.86 28.49
C MET A 661 23.43 18.71 29.34
N ALA A 662 22.66 17.61 29.36
CA ALA A 662 23.06 16.33 29.95
C ALA A 662 23.40 15.32 28.85
N LEU A 663 24.51 14.61 28.98
CA LEU A 663 24.83 13.48 28.13
C LEU A 663 24.06 12.25 28.59
N ILE A 664 23.15 11.77 27.78
CA ILE A 664 22.46 10.50 27.97
C ILE A 664 23.30 9.42 27.29
N ALA A 665 23.86 8.51 28.10
CA ALA A 665 24.75 7.47 27.60
C ALA A 665 24.01 6.52 26.64
N SER A 666 24.76 6.00 25.63
CA SER A 666 24.25 4.94 24.77
C SER A 666 23.91 3.68 25.57
N GLY A 667 22.95 2.90 25.07
CA GLY A 667 22.61 1.63 25.68
C GLY A 667 21.13 1.28 25.58
N PHE A 668 20.81 0.12 26.06
CA PHE A 668 19.43 -0.36 26.14
C PHE A 668 18.70 0.27 27.34
N PHE A 669 17.39 0.47 27.15
CA PHE A 669 16.46 0.78 28.24
C PHE A 669 15.12 0.10 27.98
N ILE A 670 14.26 0.01 28.97
CA ILE A 670 12.91 -0.50 28.81
C ILE A 670 11.99 0.68 28.51
N MET A 671 11.39 0.68 27.33
CA MET A 671 10.41 1.66 26.90
C MET A 671 9.00 1.11 27.07
N GLY A 672 8.07 1.98 27.47
CA GLY A 672 6.68 1.63 27.69
C GLY A 672 6.38 1.12 29.09
N SER A 673 5.12 0.77 29.33
CA SER A 673 4.64 0.25 30.61
C SER A 673 3.52 -0.76 30.40
N ASN A 674 3.61 -1.91 31.07
CA ASN A 674 2.51 -2.88 31.13
C ASN A 674 1.50 -2.56 32.24
N ARG A 675 1.72 -1.49 33.02
CA ARG A 675 0.92 -1.09 34.21
C ARG A 675 0.20 0.25 34.03
N SER A 676 0.39 0.89 32.88
CA SER A 676 -0.15 2.20 32.56
C SER A 676 -1.21 2.14 31.44
N LEU A 677 -1.31 3.14 30.60
CA LEU A 677 -2.31 3.19 29.52
C LEU A 677 -2.05 2.15 28.44
N GLU A 678 -3.11 1.69 27.75
CA GLU A 678 -3.01 0.66 26.72
C GLU A 678 -2.07 1.02 25.57
N ASP A 679 -1.89 2.30 25.27
CA ASP A 679 -1.00 2.81 24.23
C ASP A 679 0.48 2.84 24.65
N GLU A 680 0.78 2.69 25.93
CA GLU A 680 2.14 2.54 26.47
C GLU A 680 2.60 1.07 26.53
N ALA A 681 1.69 0.11 26.38
CA ALA A 681 2.00 -1.33 26.40
C ALA A 681 2.32 -1.87 25.01
N PRO A 682 3.15 -2.94 24.88
CA PRO A 682 3.89 -3.61 25.95
C PRO A 682 5.23 -2.94 26.25
N GLU A 683 5.74 -3.14 27.46
CA GLU A 683 7.14 -2.86 27.75
C GLU A 683 8.04 -3.58 26.76
N HIS A 684 9.01 -2.87 26.19
CA HIS A 684 9.96 -3.44 25.23
C HIS A 684 11.33 -2.79 25.35
N ARG A 685 12.35 -3.55 24.98
CA ARG A 685 13.74 -3.09 25.09
C ARG A 685 14.14 -2.30 23.86
N VAL A 686 14.57 -1.04 24.03
CA VAL A 686 15.03 -0.15 22.97
C VAL A 686 16.49 0.20 23.19
N TYR A 687 17.30 0.18 22.14
CA TYR A 687 18.67 0.69 22.15
C TYR A 687 18.69 2.09 21.55
N LEU A 688 19.36 3.03 22.24
CA LEU A 688 19.62 4.37 21.75
C LEU A 688 21.10 4.68 21.85
N ASP A 689 21.63 5.36 20.85
CA ASP A 689 22.98 5.96 20.89
C ASP A 689 23.06 7.05 21.96
N ALA A 690 24.27 7.41 22.33
CA ALA A 690 24.48 8.54 23.23
C ALA A 690 24.02 9.85 22.55
N TYR A 691 23.30 10.67 23.28
CA TYR A 691 22.81 11.97 22.82
C TYR A 691 22.83 13.01 23.94
N TRP A 692 22.86 14.27 23.54
CA TRP A 692 22.77 15.38 24.46
C TRP A 692 21.33 15.87 24.55
N MET A 693 20.82 16.09 25.76
CA MET A 693 19.50 16.65 26.03
C MET A 693 19.63 17.88 26.91
N ASP A 694 18.84 18.92 26.63
CA ASP A 694 18.78 20.08 27.50
C ASP A 694 18.27 19.65 28.90
N LYS A 695 18.96 20.10 29.96
CA LYS A 695 18.58 19.80 31.35
C LYS A 695 17.27 20.44 31.75
N TYR A 696 16.93 21.53 31.09
CA TYR A 696 15.81 22.38 31.44
C TYR A 696 14.89 22.58 30.24
N GLU A 697 13.64 22.80 30.49
CA GLU A 697 12.64 23.21 29.50
C GLU A 697 13.02 24.57 28.89
N VAL A 698 12.50 24.86 27.71
CA VAL A 698 12.73 26.13 27.03
C VAL A 698 11.97 27.25 27.75
N SER A 699 12.68 28.23 28.27
CA SER A 699 12.06 29.37 28.97
C SER A 699 11.32 30.32 27.99
N ALA A 700 10.34 31.05 28.52
CA ALA A 700 9.59 32.07 27.81
C ALA A 700 10.52 33.11 27.15
N SER A 701 11.57 33.59 27.85
CA SER A 701 12.56 34.51 27.29
C SER A 701 13.27 33.95 26.05
N LYS A 702 13.80 32.71 26.15
CA LYS A 702 14.52 32.06 25.05
C LYS A 702 13.63 31.84 23.82
N PHE A 703 12.34 31.55 24.05
CA PHE A 703 11.41 31.35 22.93
C PHE A 703 10.95 32.68 22.30
N ALA A 704 10.78 33.73 23.10
CA ALA A 704 10.51 35.09 22.60
C ALA A 704 11.65 35.61 21.70
N GLU A 705 12.92 35.39 22.10
CA GLU A 705 14.08 35.70 21.24
C GLU A 705 13.97 35.04 19.86
N PHE A 706 13.59 33.78 19.80
CA PHE A 706 13.40 33.04 18.55
C PHE A 706 12.30 33.62 17.71
N LEU A 707 11.10 33.84 18.28
CA LEU A 707 9.97 34.41 17.55
C LEU A 707 10.26 35.79 16.97
N ASN A 708 11.10 36.58 17.68
CA ASN A 708 11.52 37.90 17.21
C ASN A 708 12.68 37.88 16.20
N ALA A 709 13.37 36.76 16.07
CA ALA A 709 14.53 36.59 15.20
C ALA A 709 14.22 35.93 13.86
N VAL A 710 13.02 35.36 13.69
CA VAL A 710 12.63 34.65 12.48
C VAL A 710 11.44 35.32 11.80
N ASP A 711 11.41 35.22 10.45
CA ASP A 711 10.30 35.70 9.65
C ASP A 711 9.13 34.69 9.65
N ASN A 712 7.89 35.21 9.48
CA ASN A 712 6.67 34.39 9.31
C ASN A 712 6.36 33.40 10.46
N VAL A 713 6.22 33.96 11.65
CA VAL A 713 5.87 33.23 12.88
C VAL A 713 4.36 32.95 13.05
N LYS A 714 3.55 33.19 12.02
CA LYS A 714 2.10 32.97 12.07
C LYS A 714 1.79 31.51 12.42
N GLY A 715 1.05 31.30 13.51
CA GLY A 715 0.67 29.97 14.00
C GLY A 715 1.77 29.25 14.80
N TYR A 716 2.86 29.95 15.16
CA TYR A 716 3.90 29.36 16.02
C TYR A 716 3.53 29.42 17.51
N TYR A 717 2.88 30.48 17.91
CA TYR A 717 2.46 30.73 19.28
C TYR A 717 0.98 31.15 19.33
N LEU A 718 0.24 30.61 20.30
CA LEU A 718 -1.14 31.01 20.57
C LEU A 718 -1.16 32.05 21.71
N ASP A 719 -1.20 33.34 21.36
CA ASP A 719 -1.33 34.40 22.33
C ASP A 719 -2.74 34.42 22.93
N ASN A 720 -2.84 34.05 24.17
CA ASN A 720 -4.05 34.09 24.98
C ASN A 720 -3.72 34.37 26.45
N LYS A 721 -4.75 34.56 27.26
CA LYS A 721 -4.58 34.88 28.69
C LYS A 721 -3.82 33.83 29.52
N PHE A 722 -3.62 32.63 29.01
CA PHE A 722 -2.92 31.53 29.66
C PHE A 722 -1.48 31.35 29.12
N GLY A 723 -1.12 32.08 28.08
CA GLY A 723 0.22 31.99 27.48
C GLY A 723 1.26 32.67 28.38
N THR A 724 2.51 32.20 28.31
CA THR A 724 3.65 32.80 28.99
C THR A 724 4.25 33.97 28.24
N LEU A 725 3.85 34.15 26.97
CA LEU A 725 4.24 35.31 26.15
C LEU A 725 3.02 36.16 25.79
N PHE A 726 3.26 37.41 25.41
CA PHE A 726 2.30 38.29 24.77
C PHE A 726 2.93 39.03 23.59
N PHE A 727 2.11 39.56 22.69
CA PHE A 727 2.53 40.26 21.48
C PHE A 727 1.99 41.69 21.46
N ASP A 728 2.90 42.68 21.36
CA ASP A 728 2.59 44.10 21.23
C ASP A 728 3.33 44.77 20.07
N GLY A 729 3.59 44.05 19.02
CA GLY A 729 4.49 44.36 17.92
C GLY A 729 5.77 43.56 17.94
N ARG A 730 6.09 43.00 19.10
CA ARG A 730 7.14 41.98 19.34
C ARG A 730 6.62 40.97 20.35
N PHE A 731 7.26 39.80 20.41
CA PHE A 731 6.96 38.82 21.45
C PHE A 731 7.76 39.12 22.73
N HIS A 732 7.08 39.19 23.84
CA HIS A 732 7.67 39.41 25.17
C HIS A 732 7.20 38.35 26.14
N PRO A 733 8.06 37.91 27.08
CA PRO A 733 7.59 37.17 28.23
C PRO A 733 6.62 38.02 29.03
N ARG A 734 5.59 37.43 29.61
CA ARG A 734 4.76 38.17 30.59
C ARG A 734 5.57 38.49 31.83
N PRO A 735 5.40 39.65 32.43
CA PRO A 735 6.18 40.06 33.60
C PRO A 735 6.17 38.99 34.70
N GLY A 736 7.34 38.62 35.19
CA GLY A 736 7.55 37.58 36.16
C GLY A 736 7.53 36.15 35.66
N LEU A 737 7.34 35.91 34.32
CA LEU A 737 7.36 34.59 33.70
C LEU A 737 8.56 34.37 32.77
N GLU A 738 9.57 35.21 32.83
CA GLU A 738 10.75 35.22 31.95
C GLU A 738 11.47 33.86 31.95
N ASN A 739 11.60 33.25 33.12
CA ASN A 739 12.30 31.98 33.35
C ASN A 739 11.35 30.79 33.51
N TYR A 740 10.07 30.93 33.21
CA TYR A 740 9.13 29.84 33.24
C TYR A 740 9.11 29.11 31.88
N PRO A 741 8.73 27.80 31.82
CA PRO A 741 8.58 27.10 30.59
C PRO A 741 7.63 27.80 29.63
N VAL A 742 8.00 27.92 28.36
CA VAL A 742 7.08 28.43 27.36
C VAL A 742 5.95 27.42 27.11
N ASN A 743 4.72 27.92 27.11
CA ASN A 743 3.54 27.12 26.78
C ASN A 743 2.85 27.64 25.51
N ASN A 744 1.73 27.06 25.10
CA ASN A 744 0.94 27.45 23.92
C ASN A 744 1.73 27.45 22.58
N VAL A 745 2.78 26.66 22.49
CA VAL A 745 3.60 26.52 21.27
C VAL A 745 3.12 25.32 20.45
N THR A 746 3.12 25.47 19.13
CA THR A 746 2.83 24.33 18.26
C THR A 746 4.06 23.43 18.10
N TRP A 747 3.83 22.15 17.78
CA TRP A 747 4.92 21.21 17.47
C TRP A 747 5.86 21.76 16.36
N ARG A 748 5.29 22.41 15.35
CA ARG A 748 6.06 23.07 14.28
C ARG A 748 6.97 24.15 14.85
N ALA A 749 6.45 25.00 15.73
CA ALA A 749 7.23 26.07 16.36
C ALA A 749 8.35 25.53 17.23
N ALA A 750 8.09 24.48 18.01
CA ALA A 750 9.12 23.81 18.81
C ALA A 750 10.22 23.20 17.92
N THR A 751 9.83 22.59 16.79
CA THR A 751 10.79 22.04 15.81
C THR A 751 11.67 23.15 15.20
N GLU A 752 11.07 24.26 14.78
CA GLU A 752 11.82 25.37 14.17
C GLU A 752 12.69 26.09 15.19
N TYR A 753 12.25 26.23 16.45
CA TYR A 753 13.09 26.72 17.54
C TYR A 753 14.33 25.84 17.73
N CYS A 754 14.14 24.53 17.78
CA CYS A 754 15.27 23.61 17.91
C CYS A 754 16.24 23.73 16.73
N LYS A 755 15.75 23.83 15.49
CA LYS A 755 16.61 24.06 14.30
C LYS A 755 17.36 25.38 14.38
N TRP A 756 16.70 26.46 14.82
CA TRP A 756 17.32 27.78 15.01
C TRP A 756 18.46 27.71 16.02
N ARG A 757 18.28 26.92 17.10
CA ARG A 757 19.33 26.63 18.10
C ARG A 757 20.34 25.57 17.64
N LYS A 758 20.28 25.07 16.39
CA LYS A 758 21.08 23.96 15.87
C LYS A 758 20.90 22.65 16.63
N LYS A 759 19.68 22.40 17.11
CA LYS A 759 19.22 21.23 17.84
C LYS A 759 18.06 20.60 17.11
N ARG A 760 17.52 19.54 17.64
CA ARG A 760 16.24 18.94 17.23
C ARG A 760 15.38 18.58 18.45
N LEU A 761 14.11 18.36 18.24
CA LEU A 761 13.28 17.74 19.27
C LEU A 761 13.77 16.30 19.52
N PRO A 762 13.72 15.82 20.77
CA PRO A 762 13.97 14.42 21.06
C PRO A 762 12.88 13.56 20.42
N THR A 763 13.21 12.32 20.12
CA THR A 763 12.21 11.29 19.86
C THR A 763 11.55 10.89 21.18
N GLU A 764 10.39 10.21 21.10
CA GLU A 764 9.71 9.65 22.27
C GLU A 764 10.65 8.74 23.07
N ALA A 765 11.35 7.82 22.39
CA ALA A 765 12.29 6.92 23.04
C ALA A 765 13.47 7.66 23.70
N GLU A 766 14.01 8.71 23.09
CA GLU A 766 15.06 9.53 23.70
C GLU A 766 14.55 10.27 24.94
N TRP A 767 13.35 10.84 24.84
CA TRP A 767 12.74 11.53 25.98
C TRP A 767 12.49 10.58 27.15
N GLU A 768 11.90 9.40 26.88
CA GLU A 768 11.58 8.41 27.90
C GLU A 768 12.86 7.84 28.56
N LYS A 769 13.90 7.54 27.76
CA LYS A 769 15.19 7.10 28.30
C LYS A 769 15.83 8.15 29.21
N ALA A 770 15.78 9.43 28.82
CA ALA A 770 16.30 10.51 29.63
C ALA A 770 15.51 10.65 30.95
N ALA A 771 14.20 10.46 30.91
CA ALA A 771 13.32 10.56 32.08
C ALA A 771 13.46 9.36 33.03
N ARG A 772 13.51 8.12 32.52
CA ARG A 772 13.43 6.88 33.31
C ARG A 772 14.78 6.19 33.53
N GLY A 773 15.81 6.60 32.82
CA GLY A 773 17.11 5.95 32.87
C GLY A 773 17.10 4.52 32.28
N THR A 774 18.13 3.75 32.64
CA THR A 774 18.28 2.35 32.12
C THR A 774 17.61 1.30 33.01
N THR A 775 17.15 1.69 34.20
CA THR A 775 16.56 0.79 35.21
C THR A 775 15.04 0.74 35.21
N ALA A 776 14.39 1.33 34.20
CA ALA A 776 12.94 1.36 34.01
C ALA A 776 12.18 1.97 35.22
N GLN A 777 12.74 3.00 35.84
CA GLN A 777 12.09 3.71 36.96
C GLN A 777 10.74 4.28 36.53
N THR A 778 9.79 4.32 37.42
CA THR A 778 8.45 4.85 37.14
C THR A 778 8.49 6.35 36.90
N PHE A 779 9.34 7.10 37.62
CA PHE A 779 9.53 8.54 37.47
C PHE A 779 11.00 8.91 37.37
N PRO A 780 11.36 10.12 36.91
CA PRO A 780 12.76 10.58 36.82
C PRO A 780 13.54 10.52 38.15
N TRP A 781 12.88 10.56 39.26
CA TRP A 781 13.47 10.48 40.61
C TRP A 781 13.40 9.09 41.26
N GLY A 782 12.94 8.07 40.53
CA GLY A 782 12.78 6.68 41.02
C GLY A 782 11.33 6.21 41.05
N ASP A 783 11.04 5.23 41.91
CA ASP A 783 9.71 4.64 42.02
C ASP A 783 8.85 5.24 43.18
N SER A 784 9.37 6.26 43.86
CA SER A 784 8.64 6.94 44.91
C SER A 784 7.47 7.75 44.34
N PRO A 785 6.29 7.75 44.98
CA PRO A 785 5.17 8.57 44.51
C PRO A 785 5.56 10.04 44.37
N PRO A 786 4.98 10.75 43.38
CA PRO A 786 5.22 12.18 43.22
C PRO A 786 4.89 13.01 44.48
N SER A 787 5.72 14.01 44.73
CA SER A 787 5.49 15.01 45.79
C SER A 787 5.71 16.41 45.21
N GLU A 788 5.22 17.42 45.89
CA GLU A 788 5.35 18.84 45.46
C GLU A 788 6.78 19.32 45.34
N THR A 789 7.74 18.64 45.98
CA THR A 789 9.19 18.95 45.90
C THR A 789 9.85 18.26 44.75
N LEU A 790 9.23 17.22 44.15
CA LEU A 790 9.76 16.42 43.08
C LEU A 790 9.10 16.76 41.72
N ALA A 791 7.81 17.06 41.72
CA ALA A 791 7.05 17.41 40.51
C ALA A 791 5.82 18.27 40.83
N ARG A 792 5.43 19.08 39.85
CA ARG A 792 4.16 19.79 39.83
C ARG A 792 3.12 18.97 39.04
N TYR A 793 2.20 18.30 39.78
CA TYR A 793 1.14 17.45 39.17
C TYR A 793 -0.15 17.54 39.98
N PHE A 794 -1.29 17.25 39.36
CA PHE A 794 -2.63 17.25 40.02
C PHE A 794 -3.01 18.52 40.80
N GLN A 795 -2.47 19.66 40.40
CA GLN A 795 -2.88 20.92 41.05
C GLN A 795 -4.21 21.39 40.45
N THR A 796 -5.18 21.62 41.33
CA THR A 796 -6.49 22.18 40.95
C THR A 796 -6.35 23.64 40.54
N TRP A 797 -6.82 23.94 39.31
CA TRP A 797 -6.83 25.30 38.79
C TRP A 797 -7.93 26.12 39.47
N THR A 798 -7.56 27.19 40.22
CA THR A 798 -8.51 28.23 40.61
C THR A 798 -8.46 29.38 39.61
N LYS A 799 -9.57 30.11 39.41
CA LYS A 799 -9.67 31.25 38.52
C LYS A 799 -8.60 32.34 38.73
N GLU A 800 -8.05 32.42 39.92
CA GLU A 800 -7.10 33.44 40.36
C GLU A 800 -5.64 33.03 40.22
N GLU A 801 -5.32 31.71 40.10
CA GLU A 801 -3.95 31.17 40.12
C GLU A 801 -3.47 30.70 38.73
N LYS A 802 -3.67 31.48 37.68
CA LYS A 802 -3.51 31.08 36.26
C LYS A 802 -2.12 30.59 35.90
N HIS A 803 -1.09 30.89 36.66
CA HIS A 803 0.30 30.51 36.42
C HIS A 803 1.00 29.84 37.60
N HIS A 804 0.33 29.66 38.71
CA HIS A 804 0.92 29.10 39.96
C HIS A 804 1.30 27.61 39.87
N VAL A 805 0.79 26.91 38.89
CA VAL A 805 1.14 25.50 38.63
C VAL A 805 2.47 25.33 37.88
N MET A 806 2.99 26.40 37.27
CA MET A 806 4.30 26.41 36.64
C MET A 806 5.36 26.88 37.63
N VAL A 807 6.58 26.41 37.44
CA VAL A 807 7.77 26.85 38.19
C VAL A 807 8.85 27.27 37.21
N PRO A 808 9.79 28.13 37.61
CA PRO A 808 10.94 28.45 36.82
C PRO A 808 11.68 27.19 36.37
N VAL A 809 12.22 27.17 35.13
CA VAL A 809 12.84 25.99 34.52
C VAL A 809 13.99 25.35 35.30
N GLN A 810 14.50 26.01 36.31
CA GLN A 810 15.58 25.50 37.16
C GLN A 810 15.15 25.25 38.63
N ALA A 811 13.87 25.34 38.94
CA ALA A 811 13.37 25.29 40.28
C ALA A 811 13.23 23.87 40.89
N LEU A 812 13.07 22.86 40.03
CA LEU A 812 13.04 21.44 40.42
C LEU A 812 14.38 20.81 40.06
N LYS A 813 14.94 20.00 40.97
CA LYS A 813 16.25 19.35 40.79
C LYS A 813 16.12 18.01 40.05
#